data_0d24ff4335869c36ccc47fba1bb82d44
#
_entry.id   0d24ff4335869c36ccc47fba1bb82d44
#
_cell.length_a   1.000
_cell.length_b   1.000
_cell.length_c   1.000
_cell.angle_alpha   90.00
_cell.angle_beta   90.00
_cell.angle_gamma   90.00
#
_symmetry.space_group_name_H-M   'P 1'
#
loop_
_entity.id
_entity.type
_entity.pdbx_description
1 polymer ?
#
loop_
_entity_poly.entity_id
_entity_poly.type
_entity_poly.pdbx_seq_one_letter_code
_entity_poly.pdbx_strand_id
1 'polypeptide(L)'
;MIDVSRGRFVPKSATAYVILPGKIVLFAIGKFPRIPTPIMKRIIVGTAGHIDHGKTSLVKALTGVDADRLKEEKERGITIDIGFADLTVGDVHFGFVDVPGHERFVKNMLAGAHGIDLVTLVVAADESVMPQTREHFDICRLLKVKSGLVVITKADLVDEELLQLVEAEVADFVAGSFLEGAPVLRVSSRTGVGVDELKKTLSRLAARARERDENAVARLPIDRSFTIKGFGTVVTGTLIAGRIRAGDELEILPPVSSSGPAPGRRARARGLQVHGKSTQEALAGERVAINLQGIDLAEVERGQTLAPAGRLRTSSMLDARLRLLGSAPRGLRARSRVRLHIGAAEVLARVVPLGRMELAPGDSCFAQLRLETPTLALPGDHFIVRAYSPVVTIGGGVVIDALPSKHRLREAAQAASWLEKLEAADEVERVALLVEMAGERGMDQDEIAARSGSSNEVIKRAAEAVTKARRAVTASPPPKTALTPLVARPAFEELAGRVRSTLKEFHRKSPLESGMGREEIREKIFAHLPPDIFRAVIANLVERNEIVAEKDLLRLSSHRVALSAEEQAAKDRLAALFAEAGLQPMPLEDAIAQSGVDTARAQRFAQMLINSGELVRVAGLVFHRSAIDGLRETLRKFKAEHGPKLDVTAFKDLTGVSRKYAIPLLEYLDLQRVTRRSGDVREILL
;
A
#
# COMPACT_ATOMS: atom_id res chain seq x y z
N MET A 1 -15.72 -40.30 46.16
CA MET A 1 -16.63 -41.30 45.60
C MET A 1 -17.24 -40.73 44.35
N ILE A 2 -16.87 -41.25 43.20
CA ILE A 2 -17.39 -40.81 41.90
C ILE A 2 -18.33 -41.91 41.42
N ASP A 3 -19.55 -41.52 41.17
CA ASP A 3 -20.63 -42.42 40.68
C ASP A 3 -20.38 -42.75 39.20
N VAL A 4 -20.21 -44.02 38.87
CA VAL A 4 -19.83 -44.57 37.57
C VAL A 4 -21.01 -44.79 36.63
N SER A 5 -22.22 -44.35 37.00
CA SER A 5 -23.45 -44.71 36.27
C SER A 5 -23.88 -43.76 35.14
N ARG A 6 -23.17 -42.66 34.83
CA ARG A 6 -23.49 -41.79 33.70
C ARG A 6 -22.25 -41.38 32.91
N GLY A 7 -21.89 -42.25 31.99
CA GLY A 7 -20.75 -42.04 31.09
C GLY A 7 -20.91 -40.86 30.13
N ARG A 8 -20.25 -39.76 30.41
CA ARG A 8 -19.69 -38.77 29.44
C ARG A 8 -18.74 -37.83 30.17
N PHE A 9 -17.45 -38.13 30.10
CA PHE A 9 -16.42 -37.21 30.51
C PHE A 9 -15.66 -36.79 29.23
N VAL A 10 -15.69 -35.50 28.93
CA VAL A 10 -14.82 -34.89 27.87
C VAL A 10 -13.74 -34.16 28.61
N PRO A 11 -12.48 -34.65 28.62
CA PRO A 11 -11.38 -33.94 29.28
C PRO A 11 -10.96 -32.75 28.49
N LYS A 12 -10.90 -31.56 29.12
CA LYS A 12 -10.34 -30.31 28.56
C LYS A 12 -8.81 -30.26 28.52
N SER A 13 -8.11 -31.33 28.91
CA SER A 13 -6.65 -31.45 28.84
C SER A 13 -6.25 -32.90 28.66
N ALA A 14 -5.24 -33.18 27.83
CA ALA A 14 -4.70 -34.50 27.62
C ALA A 14 -3.97 -34.97 28.89
N THR A 15 -4.59 -35.89 29.62
CA THR A 15 -3.99 -36.56 30.80
C THR A 15 -3.90 -38.04 30.48
N ALA A 16 -2.68 -38.61 30.46
CA ALA A 16 -2.52 -40.05 30.35
C ALA A 16 -2.56 -40.68 31.76
N TYR A 17 -3.22 -41.83 31.88
CA TYR A 17 -3.27 -42.58 33.12
C TYR A 17 -2.80 -44.01 32.88
N VAL A 18 -2.06 -44.56 33.86
CA VAL A 18 -1.68 -45.95 33.88
C VAL A 18 -2.39 -46.61 35.03
N ILE A 19 -3.10 -47.72 34.74
CA ILE A 19 -3.81 -48.51 35.74
C ILE A 19 -2.84 -49.59 36.22
N LEU A 20 -2.40 -49.48 37.48
CA LEU A 20 -1.72 -50.52 38.18
C LEU A 20 -2.71 -51.16 39.16
N PRO A 21 -2.59 -52.47 39.55
CA PRO A 21 -3.55 -53.11 40.44
C PRO A 21 -3.70 -52.32 41.74
N GLY A 22 -4.86 -51.69 41.90
CA GLY A 22 -5.24 -50.96 43.11
C GLY A 22 -4.88 -49.48 43.21
N LYS A 23 -4.24 -48.85 42.20
CA LYS A 23 -3.94 -47.40 42.22
C LYS A 23 -3.95 -46.78 40.81
N ILE A 24 -4.66 -45.63 40.64
CA ILE A 24 -4.58 -44.80 39.48
C ILE A 24 -3.56 -43.71 39.78
N VAL A 25 -2.45 -43.69 39.03
CA VAL A 25 -1.43 -42.61 39.12
C VAL A 25 -1.62 -41.65 37.97
N LEU A 26 -2.00 -40.42 38.28
CA LEU A 26 -2.12 -39.33 37.33
C LEU A 26 -0.73 -38.70 37.08
N PHE A 27 -0.26 -38.83 35.88
CA PHE A 27 0.93 -38.07 35.43
C PHE A 27 0.43 -36.84 34.68
N ALA A 28 0.79 -35.64 35.16
CA ALA A 28 0.71 -34.43 34.36
C ALA A 28 1.76 -34.53 33.24
N ILE A 29 1.32 -34.81 32.02
CA ILE A 29 2.21 -34.77 30.85
C ILE A 29 2.50 -33.33 30.62
N GLY A 30 3.73 -32.88 30.95
CA GLY A 30 4.29 -31.63 30.52
C GLY A 30 4.14 -31.48 29.01
N LYS A 31 3.98 -30.24 28.51
CA LYS A 31 3.87 -29.94 27.09
C LYS A 31 4.85 -30.78 26.29
N PHE A 32 4.35 -31.80 25.58
CA PHE A 32 5.16 -32.44 24.54
C PHE A 32 5.58 -31.34 23.58
N PRO A 33 6.88 -31.26 23.20
CA PRO A 33 7.25 -30.44 22.09
C PRO A 33 6.37 -30.87 20.91
N ARG A 34 5.63 -29.94 20.32
CA ARG A 34 4.92 -30.19 19.06
C ARG A 34 5.99 -30.72 18.12
N ILE A 35 5.94 -31.98 17.75
CA ILE A 35 6.71 -32.51 16.63
C ILE A 35 6.33 -31.57 15.49
N PRO A 36 7.25 -30.80 14.89
CA PRO A 36 6.90 -29.97 13.77
C PRO A 36 6.31 -30.91 12.72
N THR A 37 5.08 -30.71 12.34
CA THR A 37 4.49 -31.37 11.18
C THR A 37 5.45 -31.11 10.04
N PRO A 38 5.94 -32.13 9.32
CA PRO A 38 6.86 -31.91 8.23
C PRO A 38 6.24 -30.85 7.30
N ILE A 39 6.98 -29.79 7.01
CA ILE A 39 6.50 -28.72 6.12
C ILE A 39 6.29 -29.37 4.76
N MET A 40 5.03 -29.68 4.45
CA MET A 40 4.67 -30.29 3.18
C MET A 40 4.84 -29.25 2.07
N LYS A 41 5.79 -29.49 1.16
CA LYS A 41 6.03 -28.61 0.02
C LYS A 41 4.85 -28.66 -0.93
N ARG A 42 4.34 -27.51 -1.37
CA ARG A 42 3.18 -27.38 -2.26
C ARG A 42 3.63 -26.93 -3.62
N ILE A 43 3.32 -27.71 -4.65
CA ILE A 43 3.78 -27.50 -6.03
C ILE A 43 2.59 -27.57 -6.97
N ILE A 44 2.45 -26.56 -7.82
CA ILE A 44 1.43 -26.53 -8.86
C ILE A 44 2.06 -27.01 -10.17
N VAL A 45 1.52 -28.07 -10.73
CA VAL A 45 1.94 -28.65 -12.00
C VAL A 45 0.88 -28.33 -13.06
N GLY A 46 1.26 -27.58 -14.09
CA GLY A 46 0.40 -27.33 -15.25
C GLY A 46 0.67 -28.31 -16.38
N THR A 47 -0.38 -28.86 -17.04
CA THR A 47 -0.23 -29.55 -18.32
C THR A 47 -0.15 -28.51 -19.44
N ALA A 48 0.60 -28.82 -20.51
CA ALA A 48 0.66 -28.06 -21.75
C ALA A 48 0.75 -29.01 -22.93
N GLY A 49 0.15 -28.72 -24.07
CA GLY A 49 0.18 -29.58 -25.22
C GLY A 49 -1.11 -29.51 -26.04
N HIS A 50 -1.11 -30.19 -27.21
CA HIS A 50 -2.21 -30.19 -28.14
C HIS A 50 -3.48 -30.86 -27.58
N ILE A 51 -4.63 -30.63 -28.25
CA ILE A 51 -5.84 -31.42 -28.02
C ILE A 51 -5.51 -32.89 -28.35
N ASP A 52 -6.17 -33.84 -27.69
CA ASP A 52 -6.01 -35.29 -27.89
C ASP A 52 -4.60 -35.88 -27.64
N HIS A 53 -3.63 -35.04 -27.18
CA HIS A 53 -2.34 -35.55 -26.71
C HIS A 53 -2.39 -36.26 -25.36
N GLY A 54 -3.57 -36.46 -24.78
CA GLY A 54 -3.76 -37.26 -23.57
C GLY A 54 -3.42 -36.56 -22.26
N LYS A 55 -3.48 -35.22 -22.19
CA LYS A 55 -3.23 -34.44 -20.95
C LYS A 55 -4.11 -34.91 -19.81
N THR A 56 -5.43 -34.92 -20.00
CA THR A 56 -6.41 -35.35 -18.98
C THR A 56 -6.23 -36.79 -18.57
N SER A 57 -5.97 -37.69 -19.58
CA SER A 57 -5.68 -39.10 -19.33
C SER A 57 -4.40 -39.29 -18.50
N LEU A 58 -3.37 -38.46 -18.74
CA LEU A 58 -2.14 -38.47 -17.96
C LEU A 58 -2.37 -38.04 -16.52
N VAL A 59 -3.13 -36.95 -16.29
CA VAL A 59 -3.51 -36.47 -14.96
C VAL A 59 -4.32 -37.56 -14.23
N LYS A 60 -5.26 -38.20 -14.89
CA LYS A 60 -6.04 -39.31 -14.34
C LYS A 60 -5.17 -40.52 -14.00
N ALA A 61 -4.20 -40.89 -14.82
CA ALA A 61 -3.28 -41.98 -14.53
C ALA A 61 -2.36 -41.68 -13.32
N LEU A 62 -1.98 -40.40 -13.13
CA LEU A 62 -1.14 -39.97 -12.02
C LEU A 62 -1.91 -39.92 -10.69
N THR A 63 -3.13 -39.40 -10.71
CA THR A 63 -3.90 -38.99 -9.50
C THR A 63 -5.05 -39.94 -9.17
N GLY A 64 -5.53 -40.70 -10.13
CA GLY A 64 -6.76 -41.48 -10.04
C GLY A 64 -8.04 -40.63 -10.21
N VAL A 65 -7.92 -39.33 -10.33
CA VAL A 65 -9.05 -38.38 -10.42
C VAL A 65 -9.27 -37.97 -11.88
N ASP A 66 -10.52 -38.06 -12.33
CA ASP A 66 -10.94 -37.55 -13.62
C ASP A 66 -11.11 -36.02 -13.55
N ALA A 67 -10.25 -35.28 -14.25
CA ALA A 67 -10.26 -33.83 -14.22
C ALA A 67 -11.42 -33.21 -15.03
N ASP A 68 -11.99 -33.95 -15.99
CA ASP A 68 -13.16 -33.53 -16.79
C ASP A 68 -14.45 -33.66 -15.99
N ARG A 69 -15.13 -32.56 -15.74
CA ARG A 69 -16.33 -32.51 -14.88
C ARG A 69 -17.61 -32.24 -15.64
N LEU A 70 -17.52 -31.51 -16.74
CA LEU A 70 -18.69 -31.13 -17.52
C LEU A 70 -19.20 -32.35 -18.32
N LYS A 71 -20.52 -32.52 -18.43
CA LYS A 71 -21.10 -33.55 -19.27
C LYS A 71 -20.64 -33.42 -20.73
N GLU A 72 -20.56 -32.19 -21.20
CA GLU A 72 -20.13 -31.85 -22.56
C GLU A 72 -18.65 -32.25 -22.82
N GLU A 73 -17.77 -32.14 -21.83
CA GLU A 73 -16.39 -32.63 -21.92
C GLU A 73 -16.34 -34.14 -22.11
N LYS A 74 -17.15 -34.86 -21.32
CA LYS A 74 -17.24 -36.35 -21.40
C LYS A 74 -17.89 -36.85 -22.67
N GLU A 75 -18.88 -36.12 -23.16
CA GLU A 75 -19.58 -36.47 -24.42
C GLU A 75 -18.72 -36.18 -25.67
N ARG A 76 -17.93 -35.11 -25.63
CA ARG A 76 -17.08 -34.69 -26.74
C ARG A 76 -15.66 -35.22 -26.65
N GLY A 77 -15.23 -35.75 -25.53
CA GLY A 77 -13.86 -36.20 -25.26
C GLY A 77 -12.82 -35.10 -25.22
N ILE A 78 -13.24 -33.84 -25.02
CA ILE A 78 -12.33 -32.67 -25.02
C ILE A 78 -12.53 -31.85 -23.74
N THR A 79 -11.42 -31.43 -23.14
CA THR A 79 -11.44 -30.53 -22.01
C THR A 79 -11.81 -29.11 -22.44
N ILE A 80 -12.87 -28.54 -21.89
CA ILE A 80 -13.40 -27.21 -22.21
C ILE A 80 -12.97 -26.16 -21.14
N ASP A 81 -13.05 -26.52 -19.86
CA ASP A 81 -12.65 -25.67 -18.75
C ASP A 81 -11.45 -26.29 -18.03
N ILE A 82 -10.83 -25.55 -17.13
CA ILE A 82 -9.65 -26.01 -16.38
C ILE A 82 -10.03 -27.19 -15.49
N GLY A 83 -9.34 -28.31 -15.64
CA GLY A 83 -9.44 -29.47 -14.74
C GLY A 83 -8.49 -29.34 -13.55
N PHE A 84 -8.86 -29.93 -12.42
CA PHE A 84 -8.02 -29.94 -11.23
C PHE A 84 -7.99 -31.30 -10.58
N ALA A 85 -6.80 -31.72 -10.20
CA ALA A 85 -6.57 -32.94 -9.43
C ALA A 85 -5.39 -32.70 -8.48
N ASP A 86 -5.24 -33.57 -7.50
CA ASP A 86 -4.14 -33.49 -6.54
C ASP A 86 -3.51 -34.86 -6.28
N LEU A 87 -2.24 -34.84 -5.89
CA LEU A 87 -1.46 -36.04 -5.59
C LEU A 87 -0.42 -35.70 -4.52
N THR A 88 -0.32 -36.55 -3.50
CA THR A 88 0.75 -36.44 -2.52
C THR A 88 1.79 -37.55 -2.73
N VAL A 89 3.05 -37.19 -2.88
CA VAL A 89 4.17 -38.13 -3.01
C VAL A 89 5.24 -37.73 -1.98
N GLY A 90 5.41 -38.57 -0.98
CA GLY A 90 6.32 -38.25 0.14
C GLY A 90 5.90 -36.99 0.90
N ASP A 91 6.79 -36.02 0.98
CA ASP A 91 6.62 -34.73 1.63
C ASP A 91 6.15 -33.59 0.68
N VAL A 92 5.83 -33.96 -0.59
CA VAL A 92 5.39 -33.00 -1.61
C VAL A 92 3.90 -33.23 -1.95
N HIS A 93 3.14 -32.15 -1.88
CA HIS A 93 1.77 -32.10 -2.36
C HIS A 93 1.71 -31.41 -3.72
N PHE A 94 1.28 -32.13 -4.74
CA PHE A 94 1.12 -31.62 -6.12
C PHE A 94 -0.34 -31.26 -6.38
N GLY A 95 -0.59 -30.01 -6.77
CA GLY A 95 -1.84 -29.60 -7.38
C GLY A 95 -1.70 -29.60 -8.90
N PHE A 96 -2.45 -30.43 -9.60
CA PHE A 96 -2.46 -30.47 -11.05
C PHE A 96 -3.49 -29.49 -11.60
N VAL A 97 -3.07 -28.70 -12.58
CA VAL A 97 -3.91 -27.82 -13.38
C VAL A 97 -3.94 -28.36 -14.80
N ASP A 98 -5.02 -29.07 -15.13
CA ASP A 98 -5.21 -29.63 -16.46
C ASP A 98 -5.86 -28.58 -17.36
N VAL A 99 -5.12 -28.12 -18.36
CA VAL A 99 -5.55 -27.03 -19.24
C VAL A 99 -6.17 -27.55 -20.52
N PRO A 100 -7.24 -26.90 -21.04
CA PRO A 100 -7.83 -27.27 -22.33
C PRO A 100 -6.81 -27.08 -23.44
N GLY A 101 -6.79 -28.07 -24.36
CA GLY A 101 -5.85 -28.07 -25.49
C GLY A 101 -6.30 -27.23 -26.68
N HIS A 102 -7.58 -26.95 -26.84
CA HIS A 102 -8.13 -26.32 -28.03
C HIS A 102 -7.95 -24.80 -28.05
N GLU A 103 -7.58 -24.19 -29.17
CA GLU A 103 -7.32 -22.77 -29.38
C GLU A 103 -8.44 -21.82 -28.86
N ARG A 104 -9.71 -22.25 -29.00
CA ARG A 104 -10.88 -21.49 -28.51
C ARG A 104 -10.90 -21.34 -26.99
N PHE A 105 -10.24 -22.23 -26.28
CA PHE A 105 -10.22 -22.28 -24.80
C PHE A 105 -8.92 -21.76 -24.17
N VAL A 106 -8.01 -21.19 -24.98
CA VAL A 106 -6.75 -20.61 -24.49
C VAL A 106 -6.99 -19.58 -23.36
N LYS A 107 -8.10 -18.81 -23.40
CA LYS A 107 -8.47 -17.92 -22.29
C LYS A 107 -8.69 -18.68 -20.97
N ASN A 108 -9.26 -19.89 -21.05
CA ASN A 108 -9.47 -20.73 -19.88
C ASN A 108 -8.13 -21.28 -19.39
N MET A 109 -7.28 -21.73 -20.32
CA MET A 109 -5.90 -22.12 -20.02
C MET A 109 -5.16 -21.01 -19.27
N LEU A 110 -5.20 -19.78 -19.79
CA LEU A 110 -4.48 -18.64 -19.21
C LEU A 110 -4.93 -18.32 -17.78
N ALA A 111 -6.21 -18.46 -17.48
CA ALA A 111 -6.71 -18.25 -16.11
C ALA A 111 -6.18 -19.29 -15.10
N GLY A 112 -5.84 -20.50 -15.55
CA GLY A 112 -5.22 -21.54 -14.71
C GLY A 112 -3.70 -21.52 -14.72
N ALA A 113 -3.08 -20.95 -15.76
CA ALA A 113 -1.64 -21.00 -15.96
C ALA A 113 -0.85 -20.08 -15.00
N HIS A 114 -1.51 -19.08 -14.41
CA HIS A 114 -0.86 -18.22 -13.42
C HIS A 114 -0.62 -18.99 -12.12
N GLY A 115 0.63 -19.01 -11.71
CA GLY A 115 1.03 -19.72 -10.51
C GLY A 115 1.47 -21.16 -10.72
N ILE A 116 1.72 -21.60 -11.95
CA ILE A 116 2.35 -22.89 -12.26
C ILE A 116 3.83 -22.84 -11.84
N ASP A 117 4.25 -23.82 -11.04
CA ASP A 117 5.64 -23.98 -10.61
C ASP A 117 6.41 -24.89 -11.55
N LEU A 118 5.76 -25.95 -12.04
CA LEU A 118 6.30 -26.94 -12.97
C LEU A 118 5.36 -27.11 -14.15
N VAL A 119 5.89 -27.25 -15.36
CA VAL A 119 5.11 -27.63 -16.53
C VAL A 119 5.39 -29.07 -16.95
N THR A 120 4.33 -29.78 -17.27
CA THR A 120 4.40 -31.06 -18.01
C THR A 120 3.98 -30.78 -19.45
N LEU A 121 4.96 -30.68 -20.35
CA LEU A 121 4.72 -30.56 -21.78
C LEU A 121 4.37 -31.91 -22.35
N VAL A 122 3.14 -32.08 -22.81
CA VAL A 122 2.58 -33.36 -23.26
C VAL A 122 2.57 -33.39 -24.80
N VAL A 123 3.24 -34.36 -25.37
CA VAL A 123 3.34 -34.61 -26.79
C VAL A 123 2.90 -36.05 -27.06
N ALA A 124 2.00 -36.27 -27.98
CA ALA A 124 1.59 -37.63 -28.34
C ALA A 124 2.59 -38.23 -29.34
N ALA A 125 2.97 -39.51 -29.15
CA ALA A 125 3.96 -40.18 -29.95
C ALA A 125 3.52 -40.36 -31.42
N ASP A 126 2.21 -40.45 -31.66
CA ASP A 126 1.59 -40.61 -32.98
C ASP A 126 1.46 -39.30 -33.79
N GLU A 127 1.56 -38.12 -33.12
CA GLU A 127 1.29 -36.84 -33.79
C GLU A 127 2.47 -35.85 -33.69
N SER A 128 3.41 -36.09 -32.73
CA SER A 128 4.56 -35.21 -32.44
C SER A 128 4.20 -33.77 -32.09
N VAL A 129 5.05 -32.77 -32.39
CA VAL A 129 4.91 -31.37 -31.97
C VAL A 129 3.92 -30.60 -32.83
N MET A 130 2.70 -30.43 -32.36
CA MET A 130 1.59 -29.79 -33.04
C MET A 130 1.52 -28.24 -32.77
N PRO A 131 0.78 -27.46 -33.61
CA PRO A 131 0.73 -25.99 -33.47
C PRO A 131 0.29 -25.49 -32.08
N GLN A 132 -0.68 -26.14 -31.44
CA GLN A 132 -1.15 -25.76 -30.11
C GLN A 132 -0.10 -26.10 -29.02
N THR A 133 0.72 -27.15 -29.24
CA THR A 133 1.88 -27.44 -28.37
C THR A 133 2.84 -26.25 -28.36
N ARG A 134 3.09 -25.65 -29.54
CA ARG A 134 3.95 -24.46 -29.71
C ARG A 134 3.34 -23.23 -28.98
N GLU A 135 2.05 -22.94 -29.14
CA GLU A 135 1.37 -21.83 -28.48
C GLU A 135 1.40 -21.99 -26.94
N HIS A 136 1.09 -23.20 -26.43
CA HIS A 136 1.12 -23.48 -24.99
C HIS A 136 2.54 -23.34 -24.40
N PHE A 137 3.54 -23.78 -25.16
CA PHE A 137 4.94 -23.65 -24.76
C PHE A 137 5.38 -22.19 -24.74
N ASP A 138 5.02 -21.38 -25.75
CA ASP A 138 5.29 -19.93 -25.74
C ASP A 138 4.61 -19.23 -24.57
N ILE A 139 3.38 -19.61 -24.21
CA ILE A 139 2.70 -19.10 -23.02
C ILE A 139 3.49 -19.43 -21.76
N CYS A 140 3.96 -20.66 -21.59
CA CYS A 140 4.78 -21.06 -20.44
C CYS A 140 6.09 -20.24 -20.36
N ARG A 141 6.74 -19.98 -21.50
CA ARG A 141 7.94 -19.12 -21.59
C ARG A 141 7.65 -17.68 -21.19
N LEU A 142 6.54 -17.11 -21.66
CA LEU A 142 6.11 -15.75 -21.34
C LEU A 142 5.72 -15.59 -19.86
N LEU A 143 5.09 -16.61 -19.26
CA LEU A 143 4.78 -16.69 -17.84
C LEU A 143 6.00 -16.98 -16.96
N LYS A 144 7.19 -17.15 -17.58
CA LYS A 144 8.46 -17.42 -16.88
C LYS A 144 8.41 -18.66 -15.98
N VAL A 145 7.68 -19.70 -16.41
CA VAL A 145 7.82 -21.03 -15.79
C VAL A 145 9.30 -21.45 -15.90
N LYS A 146 9.87 -21.88 -14.78
CA LYS A 146 11.33 -22.06 -14.66
C LYS A 146 11.76 -23.52 -14.78
N SER A 147 10.85 -24.47 -14.64
CA SER A 147 11.17 -25.90 -14.59
C SER A 147 10.01 -26.72 -15.10
N GLY A 148 10.32 -27.91 -15.59
CA GLY A 148 9.33 -28.83 -16.10
C GLY A 148 9.97 -30.08 -16.68
N LEU A 149 9.16 -30.86 -17.39
CA LEU A 149 9.55 -32.06 -18.09
C LEU A 149 8.69 -32.22 -19.35
N VAL A 150 9.14 -33.09 -20.26
CA VAL A 150 8.37 -33.48 -21.41
C VAL A 150 7.84 -34.91 -21.20
N VAL A 151 6.58 -35.15 -21.54
CA VAL A 151 5.98 -36.47 -21.50
C VAL A 151 5.51 -36.83 -22.92
N ILE A 152 6.11 -37.86 -23.48
CA ILE A 152 5.64 -38.45 -24.74
C ILE A 152 4.59 -39.50 -24.36
N THR A 153 3.34 -39.17 -24.63
CA THR A 153 2.17 -40.03 -24.37
C THR A 153 1.90 -40.96 -25.49
N LYS A 154 0.98 -41.92 -25.30
CA LYS A 154 0.58 -42.93 -26.29
C LYS A 154 1.79 -43.78 -26.79
N ALA A 155 2.83 -43.92 -25.94
CA ALA A 155 4.03 -44.66 -26.33
C ALA A 155 3.78 -46.15 -26.66
N ASP A 156 2.61 -46.66 -26.30
CA ASP A 156 2.15 -48.02 -26.65
C ASP A 156 1.55 -48.17 -28.06
N LEU A 157 1.38 -47.06 -28.80
CA LEU A 157 0.76 -47.06 -30.12
C LEU A 157 1.76 -47.04 -31.27
N VAL A 158 3.04 -46.81 -31.00
CA VAL A 158 4.08 -46.59 -31.99
C VAL A 158 5.30 -47.50 -31.71
N ASP A 159 6.12 -47.71 -32.72
CA ASP A 159 7.36 -48.45 -32.59
C ASP A 159 8.51 -47.63 -32.03
N GLU A 160 9.64 -48.26 -31.76
CA GLU A 160 10.83 -47.66 -31.17
C GLU A 160 11.47 -46.59 -32.06
N GLU A 161 11.44 -46.79 -33.40
CA GLU A 161 12.03 -45.87 -34.38
C GLU A 161 11.29 -44.55 -34.39
N LEU A 162 9.94 -44.58 -34.38
CA LEU A 162 9.11 -43.40 -34.31
C LEU A 162 9.24 -42.68 -32.95
N LEU A 163 9.35 -43.43 -31.85
CA LEU A 163 9.58 -42.84 -30.52
C LEU A 163 10.89 -42.04 -30.49
N GLN A 164 11.99 -42.59 -31.04
CA GLN A 164 13.27 -41.90 -31.13
C GLN A 164 13.21 -40.64 -32.01
N LEU A 165 12.47 -40.70 -33.12
CA LEU A 165 12.25 -39.53 -33.97
C LEU A 165 11.49 -38.41 -33.25
N VAL A 166 10.44 -38.75 -32.54
CA VAL A 166 9.65 -37.78 -31.74
C VAL A 166 10.49 -37.20 -30.62
N GLU A 167 11.33 -38.00 -29.95
CA GLU A 167 12.28 -37.49 -28.93
C GLU A 167 13.26 -36.49 -29.51
N ALA A 168 13.81 -36.75 -30.70
CA ALA A 168 14.71 -35.84 -31.39
C ALA A 168 14.02 -34.51 -31.74
N GLU A 169 12.80 -34.61 -32.34
CA GLU A 169 12.01 -33.40 -32.68
C GLU A 169 11.67 -32.59 -31.43
N VAL A 170 11.29 -33.22 -30.32
CA VAL A 170 11.03 -32.56 -29.05
C VAL A 170 12.29 -31.89 -28.50
N ALA A 171 13.46 -32.55 -28.57
CA ALA A 171 14.73 -31.99 -28.13
C ALA A 171 15.08 -30.71 -28.93
N ASP A 172 14.93 -30.76 -30.25
CA ASP A 172 15.14 -29.58 -31.10
C ASP A 172 14.14 -28.46 -30.81
N PHE A 173 12.88 -28.82 -30.57
CA PHE A 173 11.83 -27.85 -30.27
C PHE A 173 12.05 -27.10 -28.94
N VAL A 174 12.55 -27.78 -27.91
CA VAL A 174 12.78 -27.14 -26.59
C VAL A 174 14.17 -26.50 -26.45
N ALA A 175 15.05 -26.67 -27.43
CA ALA A 175 16.40 -26.14 -27.46
C ALA A 175 16.39 -24.57 -27.22
N GLY A 176 17.34 -24.04 -26.48
CA GLY A 176 17.41 -22.61 -26.10
C GLY A 176 16.31 -22.15 -25.15
N SER A 177 15.58 -23.07 -24.51
CA SER A 177 14.48 -22.75 -23.61
C SER A 177 14.73 -23.26 -22.18
N PHE A 178 13.78 -23.00 -21.28
CA PHE A 178 13.80 -23.50 -19.90
C PHE A 178 13.60 -25.04 -19.79
N LEU A 179 13.21 -25.71 -20.87
CA LEU A 179 13.11 -27.16 -20.95
C LEU A 179 14.30 -27.82 -21.70
N GLU A 180 15.31 -27.03 -22.09
CA GLU A 180 16.53 -27.63 -22.65
C GLU A 180 17.21 -28.53 -21.60
N GLY A 181 17.45 -29.78 -21.98
CA GLY A 181 18.00 -30.79 -21.08
C GLY A 181 17.03 -31.27 -19.98
N ALA A 182 15.75 -30.88 -20.04
CA ALA A 182 14.73 -31.41 -19.14
C ALA A 182 14.48 -32.91 -19.39
N PRO A 183 14.02 -33.64 -18.35
CA PRO A 183 13.67 -35.06 -18.53
C PRO A 183 12.59 -35.22 -19.59
N VAL A 184 12.81 -36.17 -20.51
CA VAL A 184 11.82 -36.66 -21.50
C VAL A 184 11.42 -38.07 -21.08
N LEU A 185 10.13 -38.30 -20.86
CA LEU A 185 9.60 -39.54 -20.34
C LEU A 185 8.56 -40.11 -21.31
N ARG A 186 8.68 -41.40 -21.62
CA ARG A 186 7.69 -42.15 -22.42
C ARG A 186 6.62 -42.72 -21.50
N VAL A 187 5.36 -42.41 -21.75
CA VAL A 187 4.26 -42.82 -20.90
C VAL A 187 3.09 -43.37 -21.71
N SER A 188 2.52 -44.43 -21.21
CA SER A 188 1.19 -44.89 -21.66
C SER A 188 0.22 -44.78 -20.48
N SER A 189 -0.73 -43.86 -20.54
CA SER A 189 -1.79 -43.74 -19.55
C SER A 189 -2.75 -44.94 -19.56
N ARG A 190 -2.79 -45.73 -20.65
CA ARG A 190 -3.62 -46.91 -20.81
C ARG A 190 -3.00 -48.13 -20.10
N THR A 191 -1.71 -48.35 -20.28
CA THR A 191 -1.00 -49.52 -19.72
C THR A 191 -0.35 -49.28 -18.39
N GLY A 192 -0.17 -47.98 -18.00
CA GLY A 192 0.52 -47.56 -16.79
C GLY A 192 2.05 -47.49 -16.93
N VAL A 193 2.59 -47.84 -18.09
CA VAL A 193 4.06 -47.76 -18.34
C VAL A 193 4.54 -46.34 -18.22
N GLY A 194 5.65 -46.11 -17.49
CA GLY A 194 6.27 -44.80 -17.29
C GLY A 194 5.64 -43.92 -16.20
N VAL A 195 4.43 -44.24 -15.66
CA VAL A 195 3.72 -43.41 -14.69
C VAL A 195 4.47 -43.29 -13.35
N ASP A 196 5.07 -44.37 -12.85
CA ASP A 196 5.82 -44.35 -11.60
C ASP A 196 7.15 -43.56 -11.71
N GLU A 197 7.82 -43.67 -12.87
CA GLU A 197 9.02 -42.87 -13.14
C GLU A 197 8.66 -41.37 -13.26
N LEU A 198 7.50 -41.05 -13.84
CA LEU A 198 6.99 -39.70 -13.89
C LEU A 198 6.75 -39.13 -12.47
N LYS A 199 6.13 -39.90 -11.56
CA LYS A 199 5.96 -39.48 -10.15
C LYS A 199 7.31 -39.21 -9.47
N LYS A 200 8.29 -40.07 -9.64
CA LYS A 200 9.65 -39.88 -9.10
C LYS A 200 10.34 -38.65 -9.69
N THR A 201 10.18 -38.41 -10.98
CA THR A 201 10.77 -37.26 -11.67
C THR A 201 10.13 -35.94 -11.22
N LEU A 202 8.80 -35.91 -11.08
CA LEU A 202 8.09 -34.76 -10.51
C LEU A 202 8.60 -34.45 -9.10
N SER A 203 8.78 -35.45 -8.24
CA SER A 203 9.32 -35.25 -6.89
C SER A 203 10.75 -34.70 -6.89
N ARG A 204 11.61 -35.17 -7.81
CA ARG A 204 12.97 -34.62 -8.00
C ARG A 204 12.95 -33.15 -8.43
N LEU A 205 12.08 -32.79 -9.36
CA LEU A 205 11.94 -31.41 -9.82
C LEU A 205 11.34 -30.51 -8.73
N ALA A 206 10.35 -31.01 -7.99
CA ALA A 206 9.75 -30.31 -6.86
C ALA A 206 10.76 -29.90 -5.78
N ALA A 207 11.78 -30.74 -5.52
CA ALA A 207 12.83 -30.42 -4.55
C ALA A 207 13.55 -29.10 -4.87
N ARG A 208 13.69 -28.77 -6.17
CA ARG A 208 14.39 -27.57 -6.68
C ARG A 208 13.47 -26.36 -6.84
N ALA A 209 12.15 -26.52 -6.77
CA ALA A 209 11.20 -25.44 -6.93
C ALA A 209 11.27 -24.48 -5.73
N ARG A 210 11.13 -23.18 -6.00
CA ARG A 210 11.12 -22.16 -4.95
C ARG A 210 9.85 -22.28 -4.09
N GLU A 211 10.01 -22.14 -2.80
CA GLU A 211 8.87 -22.03 -1.88
C GLU A 211 8.12 -20.71 -2.11
N ARG A 212 6.81 -20.75 -1.95
CA ARG A 212 5.95 -19.56 -2.05
C ARG A 212 5.99 -18.78 -0.75
N ASP A 213 5.90 -17.47 -0.86
CA ASP A 213 5.87 -16.62 0.32
C ASP A 213 4.47 -16.66 0.98
N GLU A 214 4.39 -17.40 2.07
CA GLU A 214 3.19 -17.50 2.90
C GLU A 214 2.94 -16.24 3.75
N ASN A 215 3.92 -15.32 3.85
CA ASN A 215 3.81 -14.09 4.62
C ASN A 215 3.51 -12.86 3.72
N ALA A 216 3.54 -13.03 2.41
CA ALA A 216 3.10 -11.99 1.49
C ALA A 216 1.61 -11.67 1.67
N VAL A 217 1.14 -10.59 1.06
CA VAL A 217 -0.29 -10.26 1.03
C VAL A 217 -1.04 -11.35 0.27
N ALA A 218 -2.04 -11.96 0.90
CA ALA A 218 -2.79 -13.06 0.30
C ALA A 218 -3.49 -12.62 -0.98
N ARG A 219 -3.38 -13.46 -2.05
CA ARG A 219 -4.03 -13.24 -3.33
C ARG A 219 -4.58 -14.55 -3.88
N LEU A 220 -5.88 -14.56 -4.12
CA LEU A 220 -6.58 -15.69 -4.74
C LEU A 220 -7.32 -15.19 -5.99
N PRO A 221 -6.71 -15.31 -7.19
CA PRO A 221 -7.43 -15.09 -8.45
C PRO A 221 -8.62 -16.04 -8.56
N ILE A 222 -9.82 -15.49 -8.77
CA ILE A 222 -11.07 -16.25 -8.85
C ILE A 222 -11.19 -16.82 -10.25
N ASP A 223 -11.17 -18.13 -10.37
CA ASP A 223 -11.37 -18.86 -11.63
C ASP A 223 -12.80 -19.36 -11.79
N ARG A 224 -13.54 -19.56 -10.68
CA ARG A 224 -14.95 -19.95 -10.70
C ARG A 224 -15.70 -19.34 -9.51
N SER A 225 -16.99 -19.07 -9.73
CA SER A 225 -17.95 -18.70 -8.69
C SER A 225 -19.24 -19.48 -8.91
N PHE A 226 -19.87 -19.93 -7.83
CA PHE A 226 -21.13 -20.67 -7.89
C PHE A 226 -21.85 -20.61 -6.52
N THR A 227 -23.12 -20.96 -6.53
CA THR A 227 -23.92 -21.01 -5.28
C THR A 227 -24.15 -22.45 -4.86
N ILE A 228 -23.93 -22.71 -3.58
CA ILE A 228 -24.30 -24.00 -2.94
C ILE A 228 -25.54 -23.76 -2.09
N LYS A 229 -26.60 -24.57 -2.32
CA LYS A 229 -27.85 -24.47 -1.56
C LYS A 229 -27.58 -24.60 -0.06
N GLY A 230 -28.00 -23.60 0.72
CA GLY A 230 -27.81 -23.56 2.18
C GLY A 230 -26.44 -22.97 2.63
N PHE A 231 -25.48 -22.79 1.73
CA PHE A 231 -24.16 -22.24 2.05
C PHE A 231 -23.91 -20.84 1.45
N GLY A 232 -24.61 -20.47 0.38
CA GLY A 232 -24.43 -19.20 -0.32
C GLY A 232 -23.36 -19.25 -1.40
N THR A 233 -22.74 -18.09 -1.69
CA THR A 233 -21.75 -17.93 -2.76
C THR A 233 -20.40 -18.53 -2.35
N VAL A 234 -19.87 -19.36 -3.22
CA VAL A 234 -18.55 -19.99 -3.10
C VAL A 234 -17.71 -19.58 -4.29
N VAL A 235 -16.49 -19.15 -4.03
CA VAL A 235 -15.46 -18.87 -5.04
C VAL A 235 -14.35 -19.90 -4.96
N THR A 236 -13.75 -20.21 -6.11
CA THR A 236 -12.57 -21.07 -6.15
C THR A 236 -11.42 -20.35 -6.87
N GLY A 237 -10.20 -20.73 -6.49
CA GLY A 237 -8.99 -20.24 -7.10
C GLY A 237 -7.76 -20.93 -6.52
N THR A 238 -6.61 -20.66 -7.10
CA THR A 238 -5.33 -21.05 -6.52
C THR A 238 -4.77 -19.88 -5.72
N LEU A 239 -4.48 -20.09 -4.45
CA LEU A 239 -3.86 -19.06 -3.59
C LEU A 239 -2.41 -18.89 -4.04
N ILE A 240 -2.13 -17.79 -4.74
CA ILE A 240 -0.82 -17.56 -5.35
C ILE A 240 0.21 -16.98 -4.39
N ALA A 241 -0.24 -16.32 -3.31
CA ALA A 241 0.61 -15.71 -2.29
C ALA A 241 -0.14 -15.64 -0.96
N GLY A 242 0.61 -15.60 0.16
CA GLY A 242 0.08 -15.38 1.49
C GLY A 242 -0.72 -16.54 2.07
N ARG A 243 -1.58 -16.23 3.03
CA ARG A 243 -2.49 -17.17 3.70
C ARG A 243 -3.86 -16.55 3.95
N ILE A 244 -4.89 -17.38 3.97
CA ILE A 244 -6.28 -16.97 4.29
C ILE A 244 -6.80 -17.89 5.39
N ARG A 245 -7.47 -17.31 6.39
CA ARG A 245 -8.08 -18.01 7.51
C ARG A 245 -9.59 -17.88 7.49
N ALA A 246 -10.27 -18.88 8.06
CA ALA A 246 -11.68 -18.76 8.32
C ALA A 246 -11.95 -17.57 9.28
N GLY A 247 -12.87 -16.70 8.88
CA GLY A 247 -13.19 -15.47 9.61
C GLY A 247 -12.49 -14.21 9.10
N ASP A 248 -11.50 -14.32 8.22
CA ASP A 248 -10.81 -13.15 7.65
C ASP A 248 -11.78 -12.26 6.87
N GLU A 249 -11.55 -10.93 6.99
CA GLU A 249 -12.18 -9.93 6.13
C GLU A 249 -11.41 -9.81 4.82
N LEU A 250 -12.08 -10.11 3.73
CA LEU A 250 -11.54 -10.12 2.39
C LEU A 250 -12.24 -9.08 1.52
N GLU A 251 -11.61 -8.74 0.42
CA GLU A 251 -12.12 -7.80 -0.57
C GLU A 251 -12.01 -8.41 -1.97
N ILE A 252 -13.07 -8.27 -2.76
CA ILE A 252 -13.15 -8.74 -4.15
C ILE A 252 -12.74 -7.59 -5.06
N LEU A 253 -11.67 -7.74 -5.81
CA LEU A 253 -11.04 -6.69 -6.64
C LEU A 253 -10.90 -7.14 -8.10
N PRO A 254 -11.22 -6.27 -9.08
CA PRO A 254 -12.00 -5.04 -8.97
C PRO A 254 -13.48 -5.32 -8.64
N PRO A 255 -14.25 -4.33 -8.19
CA PRO A 255 -15.70 -4.49 -8.07
C PRO A 255 -16.35 -4.65 -9.46
N VAL A 256 -17.43 -5.41 -9.54
CA VAL A 256 -18.24 -5.54 -10.77
C VAL A 256 -18.75 -4.15 -11.17
N SER A 257 -18.73 -3.86 -12.46
CA SER A 257 -19.26 -2.62 -13.06
C SER A 257 -18.56 -1.30 -12.69
N SER A 258 -17.33 -1.33 -12.19
CA SER A 258 -16.57 -0.10 -11.99
C SER A 258 -15.91 0.38 -13.29
N SER A 259 -16.14 1.64 -13.65
CA SER A 259 -15.49 2.31 -14.80
C SER A 259 -14.09 2.86 -14.48
N GLY A 260 -13.66 2.77 -13.20
CA GLY A 260 -12.37 3.23 -12.70
C GLY A 260 -11.92 2.49 -11.44
N PRO A 261 -10.71 2.75 -10.94
CA PRO A 261 -10.25 2.19 -9.68
C PRO A 261 -11.21 2.56 -8.55
N ALA A 262 -11.76 1.56 -7.88
CA ALA A 262 -12.71 1.72 -6.79
C ALA A 262 -12.43 0.68 -5.70
N PRO A 263 -12.84 0.95 -4.44
CA PRO A 263 -12.81 -0.06 -3.39
C PRO A 263 -13.61 -1.30 -3.80
N GLY A 264 -13.08 -2.47 -3.51
CA GLY A 264 -13.75 -3.73 -3.77
C GLY A 264 -14.92 -4.00 -2.83
N ARG A 265 -15.69 -5.03 -3.13
CA ARG A 265 -16.75 -5.52 -2.27
C ARG A 265 -16.14 -6.33 -1.12
N ARG A 266 -16.41 -5.93 0.11
CA ARG A 266 -15.93 -6.66 1.29
C ARG A 266 -16.80 -7.86 1.59
N ALA A 267 -16.15 -8.94 1.98
CA ALA A 267 -16.76 -10.22 2.33
C ALA A 267 -16.00 -10.87 3.49
N ARG A 268 -16.68 -11.69 4.27
CA ARG A 268 -16.04 -12.52 5.30
C ARG A 268 -15.89 -13.94 4.80
N ALA A 269 -14.71 -14.53 4.97
CA ALA A 269 -14.46 -15.95 4.70
C ALA A 269 -15.18 -16.80 5.75
N ARG A 270 -16.39 -17.30 5.44
CA ARG A 270 -17.19 -18.11 6.37
C ARG A 270 -16.62 -19.52 6.57
N GLY A 271 -16.04 -20.08 5.52
CA GLY A 271 -15.43 -21.41 5.55
C GLY A 271 -14.49 -21.61 4.37
N LEU A 272 -13.51 -22.46 4.58
CA LEU A 272 -12.48 -22.81 3.62
C LEU A 272 -12.49 -24.31 3.36
N GLN A 273 -12.24 -24.69 2.11
CA GLN A 273 -11.95 -26.06 1.72
C GLN A 273 -10.70 -26.08 0.84
N VAL A 274 -9.78 -26.98 1.15
CA VAL A 274 -8.60 -27.29 0.36
C VAL A 274 -8.69 -28.74 -0.06
N HIS A 275 -8.62 -29.01 -1.35
CA HIS A 275 -8.76 -30.37 -1.92
C HIS A 275 -10.02 -31.10 -1.42
N GLY A 276 -11.15 -30.38 -1.35
CA GLY A 276 -12.44 -30.92 -0.87
C GLY A 276 -12.57 -31.16 0.63
N LYS A 277 -11.53 -30.88 1.41
CA LYS A 277 -11.53 -31.01 2.89
C LYS A 277 -11.65 -29.66 3.55
N SER A 278 -12.52 -29.54 4.56
CA SER A 278 -12.67 -28.32 5.36
C SER A 278 -11.39 -28.03 6.15
N THR A 279 -10.95 -26.77 6.14
CA THR A 279 -9.76 -26.30 6.86
C THR A 279 -10.04 -24.98 7.56
N GLN A 280 -9.21 -24.63 8.54
CA GLN A 280 -9.24 -23.31 9.18
C GLN A 280 -8.30 -22.31 8.51
N GLU A 281 -7.32 -22.78 7.74
CA GLU A 281 -6.32 -21.96 7.07
C GLU A 281 -5.98 -22.59 5.72
N ALA A 282 -5.79 -21.74 4.73
CA ALA A 282 -5.28 -22.08 3.42
C ALA A 282 -3.97 -21.32 3.16
N LEU A 283 -3.01 -21.96 2.50
CA LEU A 283 -1.66 -21.46 2.27
C LEU A 283 -1.37 -21.30 0.78
N ALA A 284 -0.40 -20.43 0.46
CA ALA A 284 0.07 -20.24 -0.90
C ALA A 284 0.46 -21.57 -1.57
N GLY A 285 0.03 -21.78 -2.81
CA GLY A 285 0.19 -23.02 -3.57
C GLY A 285 -0.98 -24.01 -3.44
N GLU A 286 -1.99 -23.71 -2.63
CA GLU A 286 -3.17 -24.56 -2.51
C GLU A 286 -4.32 -24.08 -3.40
N ARG A 287 -5.09 -25.04 -3.90
CA ARG A 287 -6.38 -24.76 -4.50
C ARG A 287 -7.45 -24.69 -3.44
N VAL A 288 -8.12 -23.54 -3.36
CA VAL A 288 -9.02 -23.21 -2.27
C VAL A 288 -10.41 -22.92 -2.79
N ALA A 289 -11.43 -23.44 -2.09
CA ALA A 289 -12.81 -23.00 -2.20
C ALA A 289 -13.16 -22.19 -0.94
N ILE A 290 -13.68 -20.99 -1.12
CA ILE A 290 -14.01 -20.05 -0.05
C ILE A 290 -15.49 -19.71 -0.11
N ASN A 291 -16.20 -19.97 0.98
CA ASN A 291 -17.56 -19.51 1.17
C ASN A 291 -17.55 -18.05 1.64
N LEU A 292 -18.15 -17.14 0.88
CA LEU A 292 -18.21 -15.72 1.15
C LEU A 292 -19.54 -15.33 1.79
N GLN A 293 -19.46 -14.73 2.97
CA GLN A 293 -20.64 -14.24 3.68
C GLN A 293 -21.09 -12.89 3.12
N GLY A 294 -22.40 -12.77 2.84
CA GLY A 294 -23.02 -11.49 2.45
C GLY A 294 -22.72 -11.05 1.03
N ILE A 295 -22.38 -11.99 0.15
CA ILE A 295 -22.07 -11.75 -1.27
C ILE A 295 -23.04 -12.56 -2.14
N ASP A 296 -23.68 -11.89 -3.08
CA ASP A 296 -24.48 -12.54 -4.11
C ASP A 296 -23.62 -12.99 -5.28
N LEU A 297 -24.05 -14.07 -5.97
CA LEU A 297 -23.30 -14.59 -7.11
C LEU A 297 -23.09 -13.55 -8.22
N ALA A 298 -24.04 -12.64 -8.42
CA ALA A 298 -23.94 -11.55 -9.40
C ALA A 298 -22.86 -10.49 -9.07
N GLU A 299 -22.36 -10.48 -7.82
CA GLU A 299 -21.31 -9.56 -7.38
C GLU A 299 -19.89 -10.16 -7.57
N VAL A 300 -19.80 -11.40 -8.07
CA VAL A 300 -18.52 -12.11 -8.24
C VAL A 300 -18.40 -12.69 -9.62
N GLU A 301 -17.34 -12.32 -10.32
CA GLU A 301 -17.03 -12.79 -11.66
C GLU A 301 -15.64 -13.43 -11.71
N ARG A 302 -15.47 -14.34 -12.67
CA ARG A 302 -14.15 -14.87 -13.03
C ARG A 302 -13.22 -13.71 -13.45
N GLY A 303 -11.99 -13.73 -12.99
CA GLY A 303 -10.99 -12.71 -13.30
C GLY A 303 -10.78 -11.70 -12.17
N GLN A 304 -11.70 -11.63 -11.21
CA GLN A 304 -11.47 -10.88 -9.98
C GLN A 304 -10.46 -11.59 -9.07
N THR A 305 -9.92 -10.87 -8.12
CA THR A 305 -9.00 -11.41 -7.11
C THR A 305 -9.55 -11.14 -5.72
N LEU A 306 -9.53 -12.18 -4.88
CA LEU A 306 -9.83 -12.06 -3.47
C LEU A 306 -8.53 -11.77 -2.70
N ALA A 307 -8.54 -10.72 -1.89
CA ALA A 307 -7.39 -10.26 -1.10
C ALA A 307 -7.84 -9.74 0.27
N PRO A 308 -6.95 -9.58 1.27
CA PRO A 308 -7.28 -8.94 2.53
C PRO A 308 -7.81 -7.52 2.32
N ALA A 309 -8.89 -7.15 3.02
CA ALA A 309 -9.58 -5.88 2.82
C ALA A 309 -8.68 -4.66 3.02
N GLY A 310 -8.72 -3.72 2.06
CA GLY A 310 -8.00 -2.46 2.10
C GLY A 310 -6.48 -2.55 1.87
N ARG A 311 -5.94 -3.74 1.54
CA ARG A 311 -4.49 -3.94 1.40
C ARG A 311 -3.96 -3.70 -0.01
N LEU A 312 -4.77 -3.96 -1.01
CA LEU A 312 -4.37 -3.86 -2.41
C LEU A 312 -5.28 -2.87 -3.15
N ARG A 313 -4.81 -2.36 -4.27
CA ARG A 313 -5.53 -1.39 -5.10
C ARG A 313 -5.54 -1.83 -6.54
N THR A 314 -6.65 -1.60 -7.22
CA THR A 314 -6.77 -1.81 -8.66
C THR A 314 -6.24 -0.62 -9.44
N SER A 315 -5.84 -0.85 -10.68
CA SER A 315 -5.31 0.17 -11.57
C SER A 315 -5.90 0.06 -12.96
N SER A 316 -6.06 1.19 -13.63
CA SER A 316 -6.34 1.29 -15.07
C SER A 316 -5.08 1.47 -15.92
N MET A 317 -3.90 1.46 -15.31
CA MET A 317 -2.62 1.57 -15.99
C MET A 317 -1.58 0.68 -15.32
N LEU A 318 -0.73 0.05 -16.12
CA LEU A 318 0.41 -0.74 -15.65
C LEU A 318 1.65 -0.33 -16.43
N ASP A 319 2.78 -0.19 -15.77
CA ASP A 319 4.07 -0.10 -16.45
C ASP A 319 4.74 -1.47 -16.43
N ALA A 320 5.24 -1.91 -17.57
CA ALA A 320 5.69 -3.27 -17.75
C ALA A 320 6.88 -3.39 -18.70
N ARG A 321 7.64 -4.47 -18.55
CA ARG A 321 8.52 -4.99 -19.60
C ARG A 321 7.67 -5.86 -20.53
N LEU A 322 7.49 -5.41 -21.76
CA LEU A 322 6.75 -6.12 -22.81
C LEU A 322 7.74 -6.78 -23.78
N ARG A 323 7.51 -8.04 -24.12
CA ARG A 323 8.20 -8.78 -25.15
C ARG A 323 7.21 -9.27 -26.21
N LEU A 324 7.52 -9.04 -27.48
CA LEU A 324 6.77 -9.61 -28.58
C LEU A 324 7.41 -10.94 -29.00
N LEU A 325 6.60 -11.96 -29.31
CA LEU A 325 7.09 -13.23 -29.82
C LEU A 325 7.71 -13.03 -31.21
N GLY A 326 8.74 -13.80 -31.55
CA GLY A 326 9.29 -13.81 -32.89
C GLY A 326 8.29 -14.34 -33.93
N SER A 327 7.36 -15.20 -33.48
CA SER A 327 6.23 -15.74 -34.27
C SER A 327 5.05 -14.77 -34.43
N ALA A 328 5.10 -13.57 -33.80
CA ALA A 328 4.03 -12.60 -33.96
C ALA A 328 3.85 -12.20 -35.44
N PRO A 329 2.62 -12.17 -35.96
CA PRO A 329 2.39 -11.97 -37.40
C PRO A 329 2.74 -10.54 -37.88
N ARG A 330 2.84 -9.58 -36.94
CA ARG A 330 3.20 -8.19 -37.24
C ARG A 330 3.72 -7.48 -35.99
N GLY A 331 4.44 -6.38 -36.19
CA GLY A 331 4.85 -5.46 -35.10
C GLY A 331 3.65 -4.85 -34.36
N LEU A 332 3.89 -4.43 -33.15
CA LEU A 332 2.89 -3.83 -32.27
C LEU A 332 3.09 -2.31 -32.22
N ARG A 333 2.22 -1.56 -32.88
CA ARG A 333 2.26 -0.10 -32.94
C ARG A 333 1.76 0.53 -31.64
N ALA A 334 2.24 1.72 -31.37
CA ALA A 334 1.77 2.52 -30.24
C ALA A 334 0.23 2.70 -30.29
N ARG A 335 -0.41 2.54 -29.13
CA ARG A 335 -1.87 2.58 -28.93
C ARG A 335 -2.66 1.46 -29.58
N SER A 336 -2.01 0.41 -30.10
CA SER A 336 -2.70 -0.80 -30.52
C SER A 336 -3.55 -1.36 -29.39
N ARG A 337 -4.77 -1.77 -29.75
CA ARG A 337 -5.71 -2.44 -28.84
C ARG A 337 -5.40 -3.93 -28.82
N VAL A 338 -5.25 -4.47 -27.63
CA VAL A 338 -4.91 -5.88 -27.40
C VAL A 338 -5.78 -6.47 -26.29
N ARG A 339 -5.79 -7.81 -26.22
CA ARG A 339 -6.33 -8.55 -25.08
C ARG A 339 -5.18 -8.84 -24.12
N LEU A 340 -5.28 -8.35 -22.92
CA LEU A 340 -4.33 -8.58 -21.83
C LEU A 340 -4.90 -9.64 -20.90
N HIS A 341 -4.14 -10.71 -20.67
CA HIS A 341 -4.46 -11.73 -19.67
C HIS A 341 -3.48 -11.63 -18.51
N ILE A 342 -4.00 -11.39 -17.32
CA ILE A 342 -3.23 -11.26 -16.07
C ILE A 342 -4.00 -11.91 -14.92
N GLY A 343 -3.36 -12.82 -14.18
CA GLY A 343 -4.09 -13.68 -13.26
C GLY A 343 -5.18 -14.46 -13.99
N ALA A 344 -6.39 -14.46 -13.45
CA ALA A 344 -7.56 -15.04 -14.10
C ALA A 344 -8.33 -14.02 -14.97
N ALA A 345 -7.90 -12.76 -15.03
CA ALA A 345 -8.57 -11.68 -15.75
C ALA A 345 -8.19 -11.63 -17.23
N GLU A 346 -9.19 -11.32 -18.09
CA GLU A 346 -9.01 -10.87 -19.46
C GLU A 346 -9.51 -9.44 -19.55
N VAL A 347 -8.63 -8.48 -19.87
CA VAL A 347 -8.97 -7.06 -20.01
C VAL A 347 -8.47 -6.52 -21.35
N LEU A 348 -9.21 -5.58 -21.93
CA LEU A 348 -8.74 -4.87 -23.11
C LEU A 348 -7.78 -3.74 -22.70
N ALA A 349 -6.68 -3.63 -23.42
CA ALA A 349 -5.65 -2.65 -23.15
C ALA A 349 -5.15 -1.95 -24.40
N ARG A 350 -4.69 -0.72 -24.24
CA ARG A 350 -3.91 0.00 -25.26
C ARG A 350 -2.46 0.01 -24.86
N VAL A 351 -1.60 -0.51 -25.71
CA VAL A 351 -0.15 -0.59 -25.47
C VAL A 351 0.52 0.70 -25.92
N VAL A 352 1.29 1.31 -25.03
CA VAL A 352 2.10 2.50 -25.32
C VAL A 352 3.58 2.19 -25.05
N PRO A 353 4.34 1.74 -26.06
CA PRO A 353 5.77 1.54 -25.92
C PRO A 353 6.47 2.86 -25.53
N LEU A 354 7.41 2.81 -24.59
CA LEU A 354 8.16 3.98 -24.16
C LEU A 354 9.36 4.21 -25.07
N GLY A 355 9.47 5.41 -25.62
CA GLY A 355 10.60 5.81 -26.48
C GLY A 355 10.59 5.28 -27.92
N ARG A 356 9.52 4.57 -28.33
CA ARG A 356 9.38 4.07 -29.72
C ARG A 356 7.92 4.02 -30.16
N MET A 357 7.69 4.05 -31.46
CA MET A 357 6.34 4.03 -32.04
C MET A 357 5.83 2.62 -32.37
N GLU A 358 6.73 1.68 -32.52
CA GLU A 358 6.42 0.28 -32.87
C GLU A 358 7.43 -0.66 -32.20
N LEU A 359 6.95 -1.84 -31.81
CA LEU A 359 7.75 -2.95 -31.31
C LEU A 359 7.75 -4.06 -32.36
N ALA A 360 8.92 -4.45 -32.87
CA ALA A 360 9.05 -5.51 -33.85
C ALA A 360 8.90 -6.90 -33.23
N PRO A 361 8.49 -7.93 -34.02
CA PRO A 361 8.51 -9.33 -33.56
C PRO A 361 9.89 -9.74 -33.05
N GLY A 362 9.94 -10.40 -31.89
CA GLY A 362 11.17 -10.80 -31.20
C GLY A 362 11.74 -9.75 -30.23
N ASP A 363 11.36 -8.49 -30.36
CA ASP A 363 11.86 -7.40 -29.55
C ASP A 363 11.19 -7.29 -28.18
N SER A 364 11.83 -6.50 -27.29
CA SER A 364 11.27 -6.12 -25.99
C SER A 364 11.46 -4.62 -25.71
N CYS A 365 10.55 -4.03 -24.94
CA CYS A 365 10.63 -2.66 -24.49
C CYS A 365 9.90 -2.46 -23.15
N PHE A 366 10.14 -1.33 -22.51
CA PHE A 366 9.19 -0.85 -21.50
C PHE A 366 7.96 -0.26 -22.18
N ALA A 367 6.80 -0.53 -21.62
CA ALA A 367 5.52 -0.06 -22.15
C ALA A 367 4.55 0.28 -21.01
N GLN A 368 3.74 1.29 -21.21
CA GLN A 368 2.57 1.54 -20.40
C GLN A 368 1.35 0.85 -21.02
N LEU A 369 0.72 -0.03 -20.26
CA LEU A 369 -0.53 -0.71 -20.63
C LEU A 369 -1.69 0.10 -20.04
N ARG A 370 -2.53 0.67 -20.91
CA ARG A 370 -3.72 1.44 -20.50
C ARG A 370 -4.94 0.57 -20.64
N LEU A 371 -5.49 0.17 -19.52
CA LEU A 371 -6.57 -0.79 -19.41
C LEU A 371 -7.93 -0.11 -19.61
N GLU A 372 -8.85 -0.77 -20.32
CA GLU A 372 -10.22 -0.28 -20.51
C GLU A 372 -11.10 -0.57 -19.27
N THR A 373 -10.75 -1.59 -18.49
CA THR A 373 -11.32 -1.88 -17.17
C THR A 373 -10.21 -2.03 -16.15
N PRO A 374 -10.38 -1.56 -14.91
CA PRO A 374 -9.37 -1.72 -13.87
C PRO A 374 -9.10 -3.19 -13.60
N THR A 375 -7.86 -3.51 -13.22
CA THR A 375 -7.52 -4.84 -12.71
C THR A 375 -6.56 -4.75 -11.53
N LEU A 376 -6.44 -5.83 -10.78
CA LEU A 376 -5.41 -5.99 -9.76
C LEU A 376 -4.16 -6.58 -10.39
N ALA A 377 -3.05 -5.92 -10.21
CA ALA A 377 -1.73 -6.40 -10.56
C ALA A 377 -0.71 -5.96 -9.53
N LEU A 378 0.39 -6.68 -9.42
CA LEU A 378 1.54 -6.31 -8.58
C LEU A 378 2.84 -6.43 -9.38
N PRO A 379 3.91 -5.75 -8.97
CA PRO A 379 5.24 -5.93 -9.56
C PRO A 379 5.63 -7.41 -9.54
N GLY A 380 6.16 -7.90 -10.67
CA GLY A 380 6.51 -9.30 -10.85
C GLY A 380 5.39 -10.18 -11.41
N ASP A 381 4.15 -9.69 -11.47
CA ASP A 381 3.07 -10.43 -12.12
C ASP A 381 3.34 -10.52 -13.63
N HIS A 382 3.27 -11.73 -14.15
CA HIS A 382 3.39 -11.98 -15.59
C HIS A 382 2.04 -11.84 -16.28
N PHE A 383 2.08 -11.42 -17.53
CA PHE A 383 0.88 -11.28 -18.35
C PHE A 383 1.13 -11.77 -19.78
N ILE A 384 0.04 -12.14 -20.44
CA ILE A 384 0.03 -12.53 -21.86
C ILE A 384 -0.72 -11.48 -22.65
N VAL A 385 -0.20 -11.18 -23.84
CA VAL A 385 -0.82 -10.28 -24.80
C VAL A 385 -1.29 -11.10 -26.00
N ARG A 386 -2.59 -11.02 -26.29
CA ARG A 386 -3.16 -11.58 -27.51
C ARG A 386 -3.64 -10.46 -28.46
N ALA A 387 -3.53 -10.65 -29.73
CA ALA A 387 -4.04 -9.70 -30.71
C ALA A 387 -5.56 -9.53 -30.53
N TYR A 388 -6.06 -8.33 -30.84
CA TYR A 388 -7.49 -8.06 -30.73
C TYR A 388 -8.27 -8.92 -31.76
N SER A 389 -7.79 -8.98 -33.00
CA SER A 389 -8.33 -9.79 -34.07
C SER A 389 -7.25 -10.01 -35.15
N PRO A 390 -7.04 -11.26 -35.64
CA PRO A 390 -7.50 -12.54 -35.04
C PRO A 390 -6.92 -12.73 -33.63
N VAL A 391 -7.60 -13.53 -32.80
CA VAL A 391 -7.21 -13.75 -31.39
C VAL A 391 -6.10 -14.80 -31.34
N VAL A 392 -4.85 -14.34 -31.49
CA VAL A 392 -3.63 -15.15 -31.37
C VAL A 392 -2.70 -14.58 -30.32
N THR A 393 -1.92 -15.42 -29.67
CA THR A 393 -0.90 -14.99 -28.71
C THR A 393 0.24 -14.32 -29.45
N ILE A 394 0.53 -13.05 -29.15
CA ILE A 394 1.57 -12.26 -29.82
C ILE A 394 2.71 -11.87 -28.90
N GLY A 395 2.57 -12.01 -27.60
CA GLY A 395 3.61 -11.64 -26.64
C GLY A 395 3.15 -11.70 -25.22
N GLY A 396 3.93 -11.11 -24.34
CA GLY A 396 3.65 -11.03 -22.91
C GLY A 396 4.75 -10.27 -22.19
N GLY A 397 4.73 -10.31 -20.87
CA GLY A 397 5.74 -9.58 -20.11
C GLY A 397 5.54 -9.68 -18.62
N VAL A 398 6.18 -8.73 -17.94
CA VAL A 398 6.13 -8.62 -16.47
C VAL A 398 5.77 -7.20 -16.05
N VAL A 399 4.90 -7.07 -15.06
CA VAL A 399 4.55 -5.79 -14.45
C VAL A 399 5.73 -5.30 -13.62
N ILE A 400 6.14 -4.06 -13.83
CA ILE A 400 7.20 -3.40 -13.07
C ILE A 400 6.60 -2.44 -12.05
N ASP A 401 5.58 -1.67 -12.45
CA ASP A 401 4.82 -0.79 -11.57
C ASP A 401 3.32 -0.98 -11.82
N ALA A 402 2.60 -1.30 -10.76
CA ALA A 402 1.17 -1.58 -10.83
C ALA A 402 0.28 -0.34 -10.66
N LEU A 403 0.81 0.78 -10.14
CA LEU A 403 0.07 2.02 -9.89
C LEU A 403 0.81 3.23 -10.46
N PRO A 404 1.21 3.21 -11.75
CA PRO A 404 1.97 4.30 -12.35
C PRO A 404 1.10 5.52 -12.61
N SER A 405 1.72 6.67 -12.73
CA SER A 405 1.13 7.85 -13.35
C SER A 405 1.17 7.74 -14.88
N LYS A 406 0.32 8.52 -15.55
CA LYS A 406 0.29 8.56 -17.02
C LYS A 406 1.54 9.24 -17.56
N HIS A 407 2.37 8.51 -18.33
CA HIS A 407 3.52 9.07 -18.97
C HIS A 407 3.15 9.91 -20.20
N ARG A 408 3.79 11.07 -20.31
CA ARG A 408 3.74 11.91 -21.51
C ARG A 408 4.87 11.50 -22.46
N LEU A 409 4.71 11.75 -23.75
CA LEU A 409 5.70 11.35 -24.76
C LEU A 409 7.10 11.92 -24.48
N ARG A 410 7.17 13.17 -24.03
CA ARG A 410 8.44 13.85 -23.66
C ARG A 410 9.14 13.24 -22.44
N GLU A 411 8.43 12.50 -21.61
CA GLU A 411 8.90 11.88 -20.38
C GLU A 411 9.27 10.39 -20.58
N ALA A 412 9.07 9.87 -21.81
CA ALA A 412 9.21 8.44 -22.10
C ALA A 412 10.63 7.89 -21.81
N ALA A 413 11.67 8.64 -22.13
CA ALA A 413 13.05 8.22 -21.85
C ALA A 413 13.35 8.18 -20.35
N GLN A 414 12.89 9.18 -19.61
CA GLN A 414 13.03 9.24 -18.16
C GLN A 414 12.23 8.10 -17.48
N ALA A 415 11.00 7.85 -17.95
CA ALA A 415 10.18 6.77 -17.46
C ALA A 415 10.83 5.39 -17.72
N ALA A 416 11.40 5.17 -18.91
CA ALA A 416 12.10 3.93 -19.23
C ALA A 416 13.33 3.72 -18.33
N SER A 417 14.17 4.74 -18.13
CA SER A 417 15.31 4.67 -17.20
C SER A 417 14.89 4.38 -15.76
N TRP A 418 13.75 4.93 -15.33
CA TRP A 418 13.20 4.68 -14.03
C TRP A 418 12.71 3.24 -13.87
N LEU A 419 11.99 2.73 -14.87
CA LEU A 419 11.51 1.34 -14.87
C LEU A 419 12.66 0.33 -14.89
N GLU A 420 13.78 0.65 -15.55
CA GLU A 420 14.99 -0.16 -15.53
C GLU A 420 15.57 -0.30 -14.12
N LYS A 421 15.62 0.82 -13.37
CA LYS A 421 16.03 0.80 -11.95
C LYS A 421 15.08 -0.03 -11.09
N LEU A 422 13.76 0.15 -11.27
CA LEU A 422 12.75 -0.62 -10.52
C LEU A 422 12.79 -2.11 -10.82
N GLU A 423 13.07 -2.50 -12.07
CA GLU A 423 13.18 -3.91 -12.48
C GLU A 423 14.38 -4.59 -11.82
N ALA A 424 15.51 -3.88 -11.70
CA ALA A 424 16.74 -4.38 -11.08
C ALA A 424 16.74 -4.31 -9.55
N ALA A 425 15.82 -3.55 -8.95
CA ALA A 425 15.81 -3.25 -7.52
C ALA A 425 15.42 -4.45 -6.65
N ASP A 426 16.16 -4.64 -5.55
CA ASP A 426 15.68 -5.44 -4.42
C ASP A 426 14.56 -4.74 -3.65
N GLU A 427 14.05 -5.33 -2.58
CA GLU A 427 12.93 -4.77 -1.82
C GLU A 427 13.25 -3.42 -1.17
N VAL A 428 14.46 -3.25 -0.62
CA VAL A 428 14.89 -2.01 0.04
C VAL A 428 15.06 -0.90 -0.99
N GLU A 429 15.75 -1.21 -2.08
CA GLU A 429 15.95 -0.28 -3.18
C GLU A 429 14.63 0.11 -3.85
N ARG A 430 13.71 -0.84 -4.00
CA ARG A 430 12.37 -0.56 -4.54
C ARG A 430 11.59 0.43 -3.67
N VAL A 431 11.59 0.25 -2.35
CA VAL A 431 10.96 1.20 -1.42
C VAL A 431 11.61 2.59 -1.54
N ALA A 432 12.94 2.66 -1.60
CA ALA A 432 13.63 3.93 -1.77
C ALA A 432 13.24 4.64 -3.08
N LEU A 433 13.24 3.91 -4.19
CA LEU A 433 12.84 4.42 -5.49
C LEU A 433 11.36 4.87 -5.52
N LEU A 434 10.45 4.12 -4.90
CA LEU A 434 9.04 4.52 -4.81
C LEU A 434 8.85 5.81 -4.01
N VAL A 435 9.59 5.97 -2.91
CA VAL A 435 9.59 7.20 -2.10
C VAL A 435 10.21 8.37 -2.86
N GLU A 436 11.27 8.15 -3.63
CA GLU A 436 11.87 9.15 -4.53
C GLU A 436 10.88 9.62 -5.60
N MET A 437 10.13 8.68 -6.21
CA MET A 437 9.06 9.02 -7.18
C MET A 437 7.93 9.83 -6.57
N ALA A 438 7.58 9.58 -5.33
CA ALA A 438 6.52 10.31 -4.64
C ALA A 438 6.90 11.79 -4.39
N GLY A 439 8.20 12.11 -4.44
CA GLY A 439 8.72 13.47 -4.29
C GLY A 439 8.32 14.12 -2.96
N GLU A 440 7.85 15.35 -3.04
CA GLU A 440 7.43 16.14 -1.85
C GLU A 440 6.23 15.55 -1.11
N ARG A 441 5.36 14.81 -1.81
CA ARG A 441 4.16 14.19 -1.19
C ARG A 441 4.54 13.08 -0.22
N GLY A 442 5.68 12.44 -0.46
CA GLY A 442 6.06 11.24 0.26
C GLY A 442 5.12 10.06 0.01
N MET A 443 5.32 8.97 0.73
CA MET A 443 4.52 7.76 0.62
C MET A 443 4.39 7.09 1.99
N ASP A 444 3.19 6.74 2.40
CA ASP A 444 2.95 6.00 3.63
C ASP A 444 3.16 4.47 3.43
N GLN A 445 3.20 3.74 4.54
CA GLN A 445 3.44 2.29 4.50
C GLN A 445 2.33 1.52 3.78
N ASP A 446 1.07 1.96 3.89
CA ASP A 446 -0.06 1.29 3.23
C ASP A 446 -0.03 1.53 1.72
N GLU A 447 0.39 2.73 1.28
CA GLU A 447 0.59 3.03 -0.14
C GLU A 447 1.76 2.23 -0.72
N ILE A 448 2.88 2.10 0.03
CA ILE A 448 4.01 1.24 -0.35
C ILE A 448 3.55 -0.22 -0.45
N ALA A 449 2.76 -0.71 0.54
CA ALA A 449 2.22 -2.07 0.53
C ALA A 449 1.33 -2.33 -0.69
N ALA A 450 0.39 -1.42 -0.96
CA ALA A 450 -0.52 -1.54 -2.10
C ALA A 450 0.21 -1.55 -3.44
N ARG A 451 1.35 -0.84 -3.54
CA ARG A 451 2.13 -0.72 -4.77
C ARG A 451 3.17 -1.81 -4.95
N SER A 452 3.74 -2.33 -3.86
CA SER A 452 4.76 -3.39 -3.90
C SER A 452 4.21 -4.80 -3.71
N GLY A 453 3.07 -4.96 -3.03
CA GLY A 453 2.53 -6.26 -2.61
C GLY A 453 3.29 -6.90 -1.45
N SER A 454 4.26 -6.19 -0.86
CA SER A 454 5.09 -6.69 0.22
C SER A 454 4.35 -6.69 1.56
N SER A 455 4.75 -7.57 2.47
CA SER A 455 4.19 -7.62 3.83
C SER A 455 4.62 -6.40 4.66
N ASN A 456 3.84 -6.09 5.70
CA ASN A 456 4.16 -4.97 6.61
C ASN A 456 5.54 -5.09 7.23
N GLU A 457 5.99 -6.31 7.57
CA GLU A 457 7.30 -6.55 8.17
C GLU A 457 8.43 -6.21 7.21
N VAL A 458 8.28 -6.61 5.95
CA VAL A 458 9.23 -6.31 4.88
C VAL A 458 9.31 -4.80 4.65
N ILE A 459 8.15 -4.13 4.53
CA ILE A 459 8.09 -2.67 4.31
C ILE A 459 8.71 -1.93 5.49
N LYS A 460 8.43 -2.35 6.72
CA LYS A 460 9.00 -1.75 7.92
C LYS A 460 10.54 -1.86 7.93
N ARG A 461 11.09 -3.05 7.65
CA ARG A 461 12.54 -3.26 7.53
C ARG A 461 13.15 -2.39 6.43
N ALA A 462 12.49 -2.34 5.26
CA ALA A 462 12.96 -1.52 4.15
C ALA A 462 12.92 -0.02 4.49
N ALA A 463 11.85 0.47 5.12
CA ALA A 463 11.72 1.85 5.58
C ALA A 463 12.80 2.23 6.60
N GLU A 464 13.07 1.36 7.57
CA GLU A 464 14.16 1.53 8.55
C GLU A 464 15.54 1.58 7.86
N ALA A 465 15.79 0.67 6.90
CA ALA A 465 17.04 0.63 6.14
C ALA A 465 17.26 1.90 5.30
N VAL A 466 16.22 2.35 4.58
CA VAL A 466 16.26 3.57 3.75
C VAL A 466 16.46 4.82 4.61
N THR A 467 15.85 4.88 5.79
CA THR A 467 16.02 5.98 6.76
C THR A 467 17.44 5.98 7.35
N LYS A 468 17.95 4.81 7.75
CA LYS A 468 19.33 4.64 8.25
C LYS A 468 20.36 5.03 7.20
N ALA A 469 20.12 4.68 5.94
CA ALA A 469 20.96 5.07 4.81
C ALA A 469 20.84 6.57 4.45
N ARG A 470 20.05 7.34 5.17
CA ARG A 470 19.79 8.77 4.95
C ARG A 470 19.21 9.09 3.55
N ARG A 471 18.55 8.16 2.91
CA ARG A 471 17.87 8.38 1.62
C ARG A 471 16.46 8.96 1.77
N ALA A 472 15.78 8.65 2.88
CA ALA A 472 14.48 9.22 3.21
C ALA A 472 14.42 9.72 4.66
N VAL A 473 13.41 10.51 4.94
CA VAL A 473 13.06 11.04 6.26
C VAL A 473 11.64 10.61 6.61
N THR A 474 11.44 10.13 7.82
CA THR A 474 10.10 9.84 8.33
C THR A 474 9.44 11.15 8.78
N ALA A 475 8.27 11.47 8.26
CA ALA A 475 7.59 12.75 8.48
C ALA A 475 6.90 12.88 9.86
N SER A 476 7.30 12.15 10.86
CA SER A 476 7.04 12.36 12.30
C SER A 476 7.76 11.33 13.14
N PRO A 477 8.11 11.58 14.42
CA PRO A 477 8.40 10.51 15.35
C PRO A 477 7.10 9.67 15.47
N PRO A 478 7.16 8.34 15.46
CA PRO A 478 5.99 7.51 15.31
C PRO A 478 4.98 7.75 16.45
N PRO A 479 3.78 8.24 16.17
CA PRO A 479 2.67 7.83 16.98
C PRO A 479 2.47 6.34 16.69
N LYS A 480 2.02 5.57 17.63
CA LYS A 480 1.78 4.12 17.55
C LYS A 480 0.80 3.67 16.44
N THR A 481 0.50 4.51 15.48
CA THR A 481 -0.41 4.29 14.34
C THR A 481 0.31 4.50 13.01
N ALA A 482 0.17 3.56 12.15
CA ALA A 482 0.96 3.18 10.96
C ALA A 482 0.96 4.13 9.74
N LEU A 483 0.70 5.42 9.84
CA LEU A 483 0.46 6.28 8.67
C LEU A 483 1.46 7.42 8.46
N THR A 484 2.68 7.27 8.99
CA THR A 484 3.68 8.35 8.82
C THR A 484 4.35 8.24 7.45
N PRO A 485 4.22 9.25 6.56
CA PRO A 485 4.83 9.18 5.24
C PRO A 485 6.36 9.24 5.31
N LEU A 486 7.00 8.45 4.45
CA LEU A 486 8.41 8.56 4.13
C LEU A 486 8.56 9.58 3.01
N VAL A 487 9.46 10.54 3.17
CA VAL A 487 9.78 11.55 2.15
C VAL A 487 11.24 11.40 1.75
N ALA A 488 11.52 11.40 0.45
CA ALA A 488 12.88 11.36 -0.05
C ALA A 488 13.70 12.53 0.50
N ARG A 489 14.92 12.28 0.95
CA ARG A 489 15.75 13.33 1.55
C ARG A 489 15.94 14.57 0.65
N PRO A 490 16.21 14.44 -0.67
CA PRO A 490 16.33 15.62 -1.53
C PRO A 490 15.04 16.46 -1.54
N ALA A 491 13.87 15.86 -1.66
CA ALA A 491 12.60 16.56 -1.65
C ALA A 491 12.32 17.24 -0.29
N PHE A 492 12.65 16.55 0.81
CA PHE A 492 12.54 17.12 2.16
C PHE A 492 13.42 18.35 2.35
N GLU A 493 14.70 18.30 1.91
CA GLU A 493 15.63 19.42 1.99
C GLU A 493 15.21 20.59 1.06
N GLU A 494 14.60 20.29 -0.07
CA GLU A 494 14.02 21.30 -0.96
C GLU A 494 12.86 22.04 -0.27
N LEU A 495 11.94 21.32 0.36
CA LEU A 495 10.87 21.91 1.16
C LEU A 495 11.42 22.77 2.31
N ALA A 496 12.45 22.29 3.02
CA ALA A 496 13.14 23.04 4.06
C ALA A 496 13.78 24.31 3.50
N GLY A 497 14.39 24.24 2.32
CA GLY A 497 14.96 25.37 1.60
C GLY A 497 13.91 26.41 1.22
N ARG A 498 12.74 25.98 0.76
CA ARG A 498 11.61 26.88 0.44
C ARG A 498 11.08 27.60 1.67
N VAL A 499 10.98 26.96 2.82
CA VAL A 499 10.60 27.59 4.08
C VAL A 499 11.61 28.67 4.45
N ARG A 500 12.92 28.36 4.44
CA ARG A 500 14.00 29.34 4.73
C ARG A 500 13.95 30.55 3.78
N SER A 501 13.81 30.31 2.50
CA SER A 501 13.75 31.38 1.51
C SER A 501 12.54 32.26 1.69
N THR A 502 11.38 31.69 2.00
CA THR A 502 10.14 32.42 2.27
C THR A 502 10.27 33.29 3.50
N LEU A 503 10.81 32.75 4.60
CA LEU A 503 11.06 33.53 5.82
C LEU A 503 12.09 34.62 5.60
N LYS A 504 13.16 34.34 4.84
CA LYS A 504 14.17 35.36 4.50
C LYS A 504 13.58 36.53 3.70
N GLU A 505 12.73 36.22 2.73
CA GLU A 505 12.03 37.24 1.94
C GLU A 505 11.05 38.05 2.78
N PHE A 506 10.30 37.36 3.68
CA PHE A 506 9.40 38.00 4.61
C PHE A 506 10.13 38.98 5.53
N HIS A 507 11.21 38.58 6.17
CA HIS A 507 11.99 39.45 7.07
C HIS A 507 12.65 40.61 6.32
N ARG A 508 13.00 40.42 5.04
CA ARG A 508 13.51 41.54 4.20
C ARG A 508 12.42 42.58 3.92
N LYS A 509 11.15 42.12 3.70
CA LYS A 509 10.00 43.00 3.43
C LYS A 509 9.42 43.62 4.68
N SER A 510 9.48 42.93 5.78
CA SER A 510 8.89 43.29 7.07
C SER A 510 9.88 43.08 8.21
N PRO A 511 10.96 43.87 8.29
CA PRO A 511 12.06 43.64 9.27
C PRO A 511 11.64 43.84 10.71
N LEU A 512 10.55 44.55 10.97
CA LEU A 512 10.01 44.81 12.31
C LEU A 512 9.00 43.76 12.77
N GLU A 513 8.62 42.84 11.91
CA GLU A 513 7.71 41.74 12.29
C GLU A 513 8.49 40.62 12.99
N SER A 514 7.94 40.09 14.07
CA SER A 514 8.57 39.04 14.88
C SER A 514 8.69 37.73 14.14
N GLY A 515 7.82 37.45 13.15
CA GLY A 515 7.78 36.24 12.37
C GLY A 515 6.56 36.16 11.48
N MET A 516 6.54 35.16 10.60
CA MET A 516 5.43 34.86 9.69
C MET A 516 4.51 33.82 10.30
N GLY A 517 3.21 33.90 10.05
CA GLY A 517 2.22 32.97 10.56
C GLY A 517 2.47 31.52 10.06
N ARG A 518 2.33 30.55 10.98
CA ARG A 518 2.50 29.12 10.66
C ARG A 518 1.55 28.68 9.53
N GLU A 519 0.29 29.11 9.61
CA GLU A 519 -0.72 28.75 8.63
C GLU A 519 -0.44 29.36 7.26
N GLU A 520 0.06 30.61 7.23
CA GLU A 520 0.45 31.27 5.98
C GLU A 520 1.60 30.52 5.27
N ILE A 521 2.58 30.00 6.01
CA ILE A 521 3.64 29.17 5.45
C ILE A 521 3.05 27.83 4.95
N ARG A 522 2.15 27.24 5.71
CA ARG A 522 1.48 25.97 5.36
C ARG A 522 0.71 26.13 4.04
N GLU A 523 -0.08 27.16 3.92
CA GLU A 523 -0.86 27.41 2.69
C GLU A 523 0.04 27.72 1.50
N LYS A 524 1.11 28.50 1.70
CA LYS A 524 1.99 28.94 0.63
C LYS A 524 2.87 27.82 0.05
N ILE A 525 3.33 26.88 0.90
CA ILE A 525 4.32 25.87 0.51
C ILE A 525 3.74 24.46 0.52
N PHE A 526 2.82 24.15 1.45
CA PHE A 526 2.37 22.80 1.75
C PHE A 526 0.87 22.56 1.49
N ALA A 527 0.19 23.44 0.73
CA ALA A 527 -1.27 23.37 0.51
C ALA A 527 -1.77 22.01 0.01
N HIS A 528 -0.97 21.32 -0.79
CA HIS A 528 -1.33 20.04 -1.41
C HIS A 528 -0.58 18.84 -0.80
N LEU A 529 0.12 19.05 0.31
CA LEU A 529 0.92 18.02 0.97
C LEU A 529 0.24 17.54 2.26
N PRO A 530 0.50 16.30 2.69
CA PRO A 530 0.03 15.82 3.98
C PRO A 530 0.49 16.72 5.14
N PRO A 531 -0.36 17.02 6.13
CA PRO A 531 0.00 17.91 7.26
C PRO A 531 1.22 17.43 8.05
N ASP A 532 1.46 16.13 8.06
CA ASP A 532 2.62 15.52 8.74
C ASP A 532 3.94 15.99 8.16
N ILE A 533 4.02 16.20 6.85
CA ILE A 533 5.23 16.68 6.17
C ILE A 533 5.57 18.09 6.61
N PHE A 534 4.57 18.97 6.67
CA PHE A 534 4.76 20.33 7.21
C PHE A 534 5.31 20.29 8.64
N ARG A 535 4.68 19.48 9.52
CA ARG A 535 5.12 19.34 10.91
C ARG A 535 6.56 18.84 11.01
N ALA A 536 6.92 17.86 10.20
CA ALA A 536 8.26 17.28 10.18
C ALA A 536 9.32 18.28 9.69
N VAL A 537 9.05 19.02 8.61
CA VAL A 537 9.97 20.03 8.07
C VAL A 537 10.21 21.14 9.09
N ILE A 538 9.14 21.65 9.73
CA ILE A 538 9.28 22.69 10.75
C ILE A 538 10.05 22.17 11.97
N ALA A 539 9.73 20.98 12.47
CA ALA A 539 10.44 20.37 13.60
C ALA A 539 11.94 20.20 13.31
N ASN A 540 12.27 19.73 12.11
CA ASN A 540 13.66 19.54 11.69
C ASN A 540 14.43 20.87 11.58
N LEU A 541 13.80 21.91 11.03
CA LEU A 541 14.41 23.24 10.96
C LEU A 541 14.63 23.86 12.33
N VAL A 542 13.71 23.62 13.28
CA VAL A 542 13.85 24.03 14.69
C VAL A 542 14.97 23.27 15.39
N GLU A 543 15.04 21.95 15.21
CA GLU A 543 16.11 21.09 15.75
C GLU A 543 17.50 21.51 15.27
N ARG A 544 17.60 21.91 14.00
CA ARG A 544 18.83 22.46 13.41
C ARG A 544 19.14 23.89 13.83
N ASN A 545 18.31 24.53 14.68
CA ASN A 545 18.41 25.94 15.04
C ASN A 545 18.39 26.91 13.85
N GLU A 546 17.79 26.54 12.72
CA GLU A 546 17.66 27.37 11.54
C GLU A 546 16.47 28.33 11.63
N ILE A 547 15.40 27.89 12.32
CA ILE A 547 14.22 28.70 12.60
C ILE A 547 13.85 28.61 14.10
N VAL A 548 13.08 29.58 14.56
CA VAL A 548 12.46 29.59 15.88
C VAL A 548 10.95 29.60 15.71
N ALA A 549 10.26 28.73 16.45
CA ALA A 549 8.81 28.66 16.48
C ALA A 549 8.31 29.22 17.82
N GLU A 550 7.60 30.34 17.80
CA GLU A 550 7.03 30.99 18.97
C GLU A 550 5.51 31.11 18.80
N LYS A 551 4.74 30.34 19.57
CA LYS A 551 3.28 30.24 19.41
C LYS A 551 2.92 29.90 17.95
N ASP A 552 2.22 30.80 17.26
CA ASP A 552 1.78 30.65 15.89
C ASP A 552 2.69 31.33 14.85
N LEU A 553 3.86 31.81 15.27
CA LEU A 553 4.82 32.49 14.42
C LEU A 553 6.08 31.65 14.19
N LEU A 554 6.63 31.77 12.98
CA LEU A 554 7.92 31.18 12.57
C LEU A 554 8.85 32.31 12.12
N ARG A 555 10.10 32.27 12.59
CA ARG A 555 11.15 33.21 12.14
C ARG A 555 12.48 32.52 11.95
N LEU A 556 13.34 33.11 11.15
CA LEU A 556 14.73 32.66 11.10
C LEU A 556 15.41 32.88 12.46
N SER A 557 16.26 31.96 12.88
CA SER A 557 17.02 32.09 14.13
C SER A 557 17.97 33.31 14.12
N SER A 558 18.45 33.69 12.92
CA SER A 558 19.28 34.87 12.70
C SER A 558 18.50 36.19 12.72
N HIS A 559 17.16 36.14 12.64
CA HIS A 559 16.35 37.34 12.64
C HIS A 559 16.16 37.88 14.04
N ARG A 560 16.60 39.08 14.25
CA ARG A 560 16.31 39.87 15.47
C ARG A 560 15.69 41.17 15.01
N VAL A 561 14.58 41.54 15.65
CA VAL A 561 13.99 42.86 15.48
C VAL A 561 14.97 43.88 16.07
N ALA A 562 15.79 44.47 15.26
CA ALA A 562 16.67 45.53 15.64
C ALA A 562 16.10 46.86 15.12
N LEU A 563 15.74 47.74 16.04
CA LEU A 563 15.34 49.09 15.71
C LEU A 563 16.62 49.93 15.45
N SER A 564 16.58 50.79 14.45
CA SER A 564 17.61 51.80 14.28
C SER A 564 17.59 52.75 15.50
N ALA A 565 18.66 53.53 15.71
CA ALA A 565 18.70 54.50 16.79
C ALA A 565 17.55 55.53 16.72
N GLU A 566 17.15 55.90 15.52
CA GLU A 566 16.01 56.81 15.24
C GLU A 566 14.68 56.13 15.56
N GLU A 567 14.52 54.88 15.18
CA GLU A 567 13.32 54.08 15.43
C GLU A 567 13.16 53.77 16.94
N GLN A 568 14.25 53.43 17.61
CA GLN A 568 14.26 53.29 19.08
C GLN A 568 13.88 54.59 19.78
N ALA A 569 14.45 55.69 19.36
CA ALA A 569 14.10 57.01 19.93
C ALA A 569 12.64 57.41 19.67
N ALA A 570 12.09 57.02 18.50
CA ALA A 570 10.67 57.24 18.20
C ALA A 570 9.75 56.34 19.03
N LYS A 571 10.11 55.06 19.23
CA LYS A 571 9.39 54.13 20.12
C LYS A 571 9.42 54.62 21.56
N ASP A 572 10.58 55.07 22.04
CA ASP A 572 10.75 55.55 23.39
C ASP A 572 9.97 56.88 23.62
N ARG A 573 9.94 57.75 22.60
CA ARG A 573 9.06 58.96 22.65
C ARG A 573 7.60 58.57 22.73
N LEU A 574 7.15 57.59 21.99
CA LEU A 574 5.78 57.13 22.04
C LEU A 574 5.43 56.54 23.41
N ALA A 575 6.32 55.77 24.02
CA ALA A 575 6.16 55.27 25.40
C ALA A 575 6.11 56.42 26.44
N ALA A 576 7.01 57.38 26.28
CA ALA A 576 7.08 58.55 27.14
C ALA A 576 5.78 59.40 27.13
N LEU A 577 5.19 59.63 25.92
CA LEU A 577 3.90 60.33 25.81
C LEU A 577 2.80 59.68 26.64
N PHE A 578 2.71 58.37 26.67
CA PHE A 578 1.74 57.65 27.51
C PHE A 578 2.14 57.61 28.98
N ALA A 579 3.42 57.59 29.30
CA ALA A 579 3.89 57.65 30.67
C ALA A 579 3.62 59.03 31.31
N GLU A 580 3.86 60.11 30.58
CA GLU A 580 3.57 61.47 31.01
C GLU A 580 2.08 61.74 31.13
N ALA A 581 1.27 61.20 30.21
CA ALA A 581 -0.20 61.34 30.27
C ALA A 581 -0.84 60.62 31.46
N GLY A 582 -0.12 59.67 32.08
CA GLY A 582 -0.57 58.99 33.30
C GLY A 582 -1.93 58.26 33.11
N LEU A 583 -2.89 58.61 34.01
CA LEU A 583 -4.26 58.04 33.99
C LEU A 583 -5.22 58.79 33.06
N GLN A 584 -4.77 59.77 32.32
CA GLN A 584 -5.56 60.53 31.33
C GLN A 584 -4.89 60.49 29.95
N PRO A 585 -4.79 59.34 29.35
CA PRO A 585 -4.07 59.19 28.07
C PRO A 585 -4.78 59.93 26.93
N MET A 586 -3.98 60.46 26.03
CA MET A 586 -4.47 60.94 24.75
C MET A 586 -4.92 59.77 23.84
N PRO A 587 -5.73 59.99 22.84
CA PRO A 587 -6.05 58.97 21.82
C PRO A 587 -4.76 58.44 21.17
N LEU A 588 -4.73 57.13 20.88
CA LEU A 588 -3.58 56.49 20.28
C LEU A 588 -3.18 57.14 18.93
N GLU A 589 -4.16 57.60 18.16
CA GLU A 589 -3.97 58.29 16.89
C GLU A 589 -3.19 59.61 17.07
N ASP A 590 -3.51 60.38 18.12
CA ASP A 590 -2.84 61.63 18.43
C ASP A 590 -1.39 61.41 18.91
N ALA A 591 -1.17 60.37 19.72
CA ALA A 591 0.18 59.97 20.15
C ALA A 591 1.02 59.50 18.96
N ILE A 592 0.43 58.75 18.04
CA ILE A 592 1.06 58.32 16.80
C ILE A 592 1.50 59.56 15.95
N ALA A 593 0.63 60.54 15.77
CA ALA A 593 0.92 61.77 15.07
C ALA A 593 2.10 62.57 15.67
N GLN A 594 2.27 62.50 16.99
CA GLN A 594 3.36 63.19 17.73
C GLN A 594 4.65 62.38 17.83
N SER A 595 4.66 61.14 17.35
CA SER A 595 5.84 60.25 17.45
C SER A 595 7.06 60.67 16.57
N GLY A 596 6.82 61.52 15.56
CA GLY A 596 7.87 62.02 14.67
C GLY A 596 8.28 61.06 13.55
N VAL A 597 7.52 59.99 13.35
CA VAL A 597 7.69 59.02 12.26
C VAL A 597 6.40 58.82 11.48
N ASP A 598 6.43 58.16 10.33
CA ASP A 598 5.22 57.89 9.55
C ASP A 598 4.23 57.04 10.37
N THR A 599 2.93 57.24 10.11
CA THR A 599 1.85 56.64 10.83
C THR A 599 1.92 55.10 10.89
N ALA A 600 2.34 54.45 9.79
CA ALA A 600 2.42 52.98 9.71
C ALA A 600 3.53 52.45 10.63
N ARG A 601 4.67 53.11 10.73
CA ARG A 601 5.77 52.76 11.64
C ARG A 601 5.38 53.02 13.08
N ALA A 602 4.78 54.20 13.40
CA ALA A 602 4.33 54.53 14.72
C ALA A 602 3.26 53.54 15.25
N GLN A 603 2.33 53.10 14.42
CA GLN A 603 1.37 52.05 14.75
C GLN A 603 2.05 50.74 15.14
N ARG A 604 3.13 50.36 14.40
CA ARG A 604 3.92 49.15 14.70
C ARG A 604 4.64 49.30 16.06
N PHE A 605 5.23 50.44 16.33
CA PHE A 605 5.86 50.70 17.66
C PHE A 605 4.84 50.64 18.77
N ALA A 606 3.65 51.23 18.62
CA ALA A 606 2.56 51.10 19.58
C ALA A 606 2.18 49.65 19.82
N GLN A 607 2.06 48.84 18.74
CA GLN A 607 1.77 47.42 18.87
C GLN A 607 2.92 46.64 19.56
N MET A 608 4.19 46.98 19.26
CA MET A 608 5.34 46.41 19.98
C MET A 608 5.31 46.72 21.48
N LEU A 609 4.98 47.93 21.85
CA LEU A 609 4.85 48.38 23.26
C LEU A 609 3.66 47.69 23.94
N ILE A 610 2.58 47.46 23.24
CA ILE A 610 1.43 46.68 23.76
C ILE A 610 1.81 45.20 23.93
N ASN A 611 2.48 44.62 22.95
CA ASN A 611 2.90 43.21 23.00
C ASN A 611 3.97 42.94 24.08
N SER A 612 4.86 43.90 24.34
CA SER A 612 5.81 43.82 25.46
C SER A 612 5.16 44.06 26.82
N GLY A 613 3.91 44.54 26.83
CA GLY A 613 3.17 44.89 28.05
C GLY A 613 3.61 46.20 28.68
N GLU A 614 4.39 47.00 27.99
CA GLU A 614 4.79 48.36 28.40
C GLU A 614 3.60 49.33 28.25
N LEU A 615 2.77 49.14 27.23
CA LEU A 615 1.46 49.77 27.10
C LEU A 615 0.33 48.72 27.34
N VAL A 616 -0.71 49.15 28.00
CA VAL A 616 -1.87 48.34 28.38
C VAL A 616 -3.13 48.93 27.75
N ARG A 617 -3.87 48.12 26.95
CA ARG A 617 -5.14 48.53 26.36
C ARG A 617 -6.29 48.29 27.34
N VAL A 618 -7.09 49.31 27.61
CA VAL A 618 -8.22 49.28 28.53
C VAL A 618 -9.42 49.93 27.84
N ALA A 619 -10.42 49.16 27.45
CA ALA A 619 -11.68 49.63 26.82
C ALA A 619 -11.46 50.66 25.69
N GLY A 620 -10.50 50.39 24.77
CA GLY A 620 -10.14 51.27 23.65
C GLY A 620 -9.17 52.38 23.95
N LEU A 621 -8.86 52.64 25.22
CA LEU A 621 -7.80 53.55 25.66
C LEU A 621 -6.49 52.78 25.84
N VAL A 622 -5.35 53.49 25.73
CA VAL A 622 -4.03 52.91 25.94
C VAL A 622 -3.32 53.65 27.08
N PHE A 623 -2.86 52.90 28.05
CA PHE A 623 -2.16 53.44 29.25
C PHE A 623 -0.75 52.90 29.29
N HIS A 624 0.17 53.67 29.81
CA HIS A 624 1.49 53.16 30.17
C HIS A 624 1.39 52.27 31.43
N ARG A 625 2.15 51.18 31.47
CA ARG A 625 2.12 50.23 32.57
C ARG A 625 2.37 50.87 33.93
N SER A 626 3.32 51.81 34.01
CA SER A 626 3.62 52.52 35.25
C SER A 626 2.42 53.25 35.84
N ALA A 627 1.54 53.82 34.99
CA ALA A 627 0.31 54.46 35.45
C ALA A 627 -0.67 53.47 36.08
N ILE A 628 -0.81 52.30 35.49
CA ILE A 628 -1.67 51.23 36.03
C ILE A 628 -1.08 50.65 37.32
N ASP A 629 0.23 50.48 37.41
CA ASP A 629 0.90 49.97 38.61
C ASP A 629 0.86 51.02 39.71
N GLY A 630 1.06 52.30 39.40
CA GLY A 630 0.87 53.43 40.32
C GLY A 630 -0.56 53.51 40.86
N LEU A 631 -1.56 53.29 40.00
CA LEU A 631 -2.96 53.20 40.39
C LEU A 631 -3.23 52.09 41.40
N ARG A 632 -2.63 50.92 41.20
CA ARG A 632 -2.74 49.81 42.15
C ARG A 632 -2.16 50.17 43.53
N GLU A 633 -1.04 50.84 43.55
CA GLU A 633 -0.40 51.27 44.77
C GLU A 633 -1.23 52.38 45.52
N THR A 634 -1.80 53.28 44.72
CA THR A 634 -2.71 54.33 45.29
C THR A 634 -3.97 53.67 45.92
N LEU A 635 -4.52 52.60 45.25
CA LEU A 635 -5.63 51.86 45.84
C LEU A 635 -5.27 51.09 47.10
N ARG A 636 -4.05 50.56 47.21
CA ARG A 636 -3.57 49.92 48.44
C ARG A 636 -3.51 50.90 49.59
N LYS A 637 -2.96 52.09 49.34
CA LYS A 637 -2.90 53.16 50.35
C LYS A 637 -4.30 53.59 50.78
N PHE A 638 -5.18 53.84 49.84
CA PHE A 638 -6.58 54.20 50.10
C PHE A 638 -7.29 53.14 50.95
N LYS A 639 -7.09 51.82 50.62
CA LYS A 639 -7.66 50.72 51.42
C LYS A 639 -7.16 50.74 52.88
N ALA A 640 -5.89 51.03 53.10
CA ALA A 640 -5.28 51.06 54.40
C ALA A 640 -5.82 52.23 55.23
N GLU A 641 -6.11 53.38 54.63
CA GLU A 641 -6.53 54.60 55.28
C GLU A 641 -8.06 54.74 55.45
N HIS A 642 -8.84 54.30 54.45
CA HIS A 642 -10.27 54.54 54.32
C HIS A 642 -11.12 53.26 54.28
N GLY A 643 -10.44 52.08 54.28
CA GLY A 643 -11.12 50.77 54.16
C GLY A 643 -11.33 50.31 52.75
N PRO A 644 -11.92 49.11 52.56
CA PRO A 644 -11.93 48.43 51.28
C PRO A 644 -13.00 48.92 50.26
N LYS A 645 -13.93 49.81 50.73
CA LYS A 645 -15.06 50.28 49.89
C LYS A 645 -14.68 51.51 49.10
N LEU A 646 -14.91 51.49 47.77
CA LEU A 646 -14.63 52.57 46.85
C LEU A 646 -15.81 52.78 45.90
N ASP A 647 -16.39 53.98 45.88
CA ASP A 647 -17.35 54.37 44.86
C ASP A 647 -16.67 55.12 43.69
N VAL A 648 -17.44 55.42 42.64
CA VAL A 648 -16.90 56.10 41.44
C VAL A 648 -16.48 57.51 41.74
N THR A 649 -17.12 58.16 42.71
CA THR A 649 -16.82 59.54 43.12
C THR A 649 -15.49 59.58 43.90
N ALA A 650 -15.36 58.74 44.90
CA ALA A 650 -14.12 58.60 45.67
C ALA A 650 -12.95 58.18 44.79
N PHE A 651 -13.17 57.30 43.74
CA PHE A 651 -12.16 56.96 42.83
C PHE A 651 -11.70 58.15 41.98
N LYS A 652 -12.65 59.00 41.54
CA LYS A 652 -12.32 60.22 40.78
C LYS A 652 -11.51 61.21 41.62
N ASP A 653 -11.94 61.41 42.88
CA ASP A 653 -11.25 62.31 43.81
C ASP A 653 -9.83 61.83 44.17
N LEU A 654 -9.69 60.53 44.36
CA LEU A 654 -8.41 59.85 44.58
C LEU A 654 -7.43 59.96 43.43
N THR A 655 -7.93 59.83 42.20
CA THR A 655 -7.08 59.70 41.01
C THR A 655 -7.03 61.00 40.19
N GLY A 656 -7.89 61.96 40.44
CA GLY A 656 -8.00 63.21 39.67
C GLY A 656 -8.52 63.03 38.25
N VAL A 657 -9.07 61.86 37.88
CA VAL A 657 -9.49 61.56 36.48
C VAL A 657 -10.96 61.89 36.27
N SER A 658 -11.30 62.24 35.03
CA SER A 658 -12.71 62.43 34.63
C SER A 658 -13.44 61.09 34.51
N ARG A 659 -14.78 61.12 34.53
CA ARG A 659 -15.63 59.93 34.41
C ARG A 659 -15.31 59.09 33.14
N LYS A 660 -14.87 59.74 32.06
CA LYS A 660 -14.45 59.13 30.81
C LYS A 660 -13.35 58.06 30.99
N TYR A 661 -12.42 58.32 31.91
CA TYR A 661 -11.30 57.42 32.21
C TYR A 661 -11.57 56.54 33.43
N ALA A 662 -12.31 57.07 34.43
CA ALA A 662 -12.60 56.37 35.68
C ALA A 662 -13.36 55.06 35.46
N ILE A 663 -14.41 55.06 34.60
CA ILE A 663 -15.22 53.85 34.35
C ILE A 663 -14.41 52.75 33.67
N PRO A 664 -13.72 52.99 32.54
CA PRO A 664 -12.86 51.97 31.92
C PRO A 664 -11.78 51.41 32.86
N LEU A 665 -11.13 52.28 33.66
CA LEU A 665 -10.13 51.83 34.59
C LEU A 665 -10.70 50.95 35.70
N LEU A 666 -11.85 51.29 36.24
CA LEU A 666 -12.54 50.49 37.26
C LEU A 666 -12.99 49.14 36.70
N GLU A 667 -13.52 49.09 35.49
CA GLU A 667 -13.88 47.83 34.83
C GLU A 667 -12.66 46.95 34.53
N TYR A 668 -11.55 47.57 34.14
CA TYR A 668 -10.28 46.85 33.95
C TYR A 668 -9.75 46.28 35.28
N LEU A 669 -9.82 47.05 36.39
CA LEU A 669 -9.43 46.61 37.72
C LEU A 669 -10.31 45.46 38.24
N ASP A 670 -11.62 45.47 37.91
CA ASP A 670 -12.53 44.40 38.23
C ASP A 670 -12.15 43.11 37.40
N LEU A 671 -11.83 43.27 36.14
CA LEU A 671 -11.38 42.16 35.26
C LEU A 671 -10.05 41.56 35.75
N GLN A 672 -9.14 42.43 36.26
CA GLN A 672 -7.84 42.01 36.82
C GLN A 672 -7.95 41.51 38.28
N ARG A 673 -9.17 41.42 38.84
CA ARG A 673 -9.43 41.03 40.24
C ARG A 673 -8.71 41.89 41.26
N VAL A 674 -8.43 43.13 40.92
CA VAL A 674 -7.90 44.14 41.81
C VAL A 674 -9.02 44.75 42.63
N THR A 675 -10.20 44.91 42.01
CA THR A 675 -11.44 45.32 42.67
C THR A 675 -12.56 44.33 42.33
N ARG A 676 -13.66 44.37 43.07
CA ARG A 676 -14.89 43.58 42.80
C ARG A 676 -16.09 44.49 42.97
N ARG A 677 -16.92 44.58 41.94
CA ARG A 677 -18.14 45.38 41.96
C ARG A 677 -19.20 44.75 42.85
N SER A 678 -19.78 45.55 43.76
CA SER A 678 -20.88 45.16 44.64
C SER A 678 -21.91 46.31 44.66
N GLY A 679 -22.90 46.24 43.72
CA GLY A 679 -23.86 47.35 43.51
C GLY A 679 -23.19 48.58 42.92
N ASP A 680 -23.37 49.75 43.62
CA ASP A 680 -22.79 51.04 43.21
C ASP A 680 -21.36 51.26 43.74
N VAL A 681 -20.88 50.39 44.60
CA VAL A 681 -19.52 50.46 45.16
C VAL A 681 -18.66 49.28 44.68
N ARG A 682 -17.35 49.45 44.80
CA ARG A 682 -16.37 48.40 44.57
C ARG A 682 -15.61 48.06 45.83
N GLU A 683 -15.27 46.81 46.01
CA GLU A 683 -14.44 46.33 47.08
C GLU A 683 -13.01 46.14 46.56
N ILE A 684 -12.02 46.78 47.18
CA ILE A 684 -10.61 46.64 46.82
C ILE A 684 -10.07 45.31 47.38
N LEU A 685 -9.61 44.42 46.50
CA LEU A 685 -9.14 43.08 46.85
C LEU A 685 -7.62 42.99 47.08
N LEU A 686 -6.85 44.08 46.78
CA LEU A 686 -5.39 44.17 46.94
C LEU A 686 -4.92 43.95 48.37
#